data_6cb5ea89e34a23f54de18a4d2e57d020
#
_entry.id   6cb5ea89e34a23f54de18a4d2e57d020
#
_cell.length_a   1.000
_cell.length_b   1.000
_cell.length_c   1.000
_cell.angle_alpha   90.00
_cell.angle_beta   90.00
_cell.angle_gamma   90.00
#
_symmetry.space_group_name_H-M   'P 1'
#
loop_
_entity.id
_entity.type
_entity.pdbx_description
1 polymer ?
#
loop_
_entity_poly.entity_id
_entity_poly.type
_entity_poly.pdbx_seq_one_letter_code
_entity_poly.pdbx_strand_id
1 'polypeptide(L)'
;SQWQPVSSDRILDLHVADIACGSGAFLVAAARFLARELVEAWTREGALQQGTRPGDLERKALRQVVARCLYGVDINEMAVEMCKLSLWLVSLDEDKPFSFVDDKVFVGNSLLGITDLRQLKAQHIDPAAVTTQRLFELDRTGAYAGALDVDTVVKRVTDRRQDLASEVSSTDPARSTRTKQRLQQENEEDLKLLTRVADAIVAVGLNHTIGAKPGQGLNEAYSDLAVALGRAFPTEGAGDDSSLKAILKRGLTPTVPTDYKRWHCLHWPLAMPEVMEHGGFDAIIGNPPFLGAKKLSPTMGQNLREWFVNVLAGRRAGNADLVAYFFLRAFSLLNERGTLGLIATNTVAQGDTREVGLDQMVDSGFTITCAIQSRSWPSQGANLEFAAVWGTRHVVSPQVTMVCDDESVPRISTLLEPAGRVEGKPERLIENSGIAFQGCIVLGKGFILESEEAGEWIAEDPRNAEVLFPYLNGEDLNSRSDCSSSRWVVDFNERGQEVARQYRLPWRHVFDKVRPERVVKDGEKYPRMVNEWWKYWNSRPAMRKAIEDLDEVLVIALVSKTVMPVRVTAGQVFSHALGVFATDSHAQQAILSSSLHQYWAIAYGSGMRNDPRYTPSDVFETFSRPEPTPELDAIGRTLDIERREIMLRRELGLTKLYNLVNDPGLEAGTDPDVDRMRAIHVELDAAVA
;
A
#
# COMPACT_ATOMS: atom_id res chain seq x y z
N SER A 1 -20.19 30.08 11.00
CA SER A 1 -20.53 29.46 12.29
C SER A 1 -19.55 29.93 13.33
N GLN A 2 -20.02 30.50 14.44
CA GLN A 2 -19.14 30.83 15.56
C GLN A 2 -18.59 29.51 16.12
N TRP A 3 -17.27 29.40 16.22
CA TRP A 3 -16.61 28.29 16.90
C TRP A 3 -17.10 28.23 18.37
N GLN A 4 -17.64 27.12 18.76
CA GLN A 4 -18.04 26.89 20.15
C GLN A 4 -17.13 25.83 20.77
N PRO A 5 -16.58 26.09 21.97
CA PRO A 5 -15.74 25.14 22.67
C PRO A 5 -16.55 23.88 23.02
N VAL A 6 -15.91 22.71 22.87
CA VAL A 6 -16.51 21.42 23.17
C VAL A 6 -16.71 21.26 24.67
N SER A 7 -17.84 20.71 25.11
CA SER A 7 -18.12 20.44 26.53
C SER A 7 -17.32 19.23 27.05
N SER A 8 -17.12 19.15 28.36
CA SER A 8 -16.41 18.05 29.02
C SER A 8 -17.08 16.69 28.72
N ASP A 9 -18.39 16.61 28.73
CA ASP A 9 -19.13 15.38 28.42
C ASP A 9 -18.88 14.93 26.98
N ARG A 10 -18.89 15.87 26.01
CA ARG A 10 -18.60 15.57 24.60
C ARG A 10 -17.18 15.08 24.39
N ILE A 11 -16.20 15.59 25.15
CA ILE A 11 -14.81 15.09 25.10
C ILE A 11 -14.75 13.65 25.63
N LEU A 12 -15.46 13.36 26.72
CA LEU A 12 -15.48 12.03 27.35
C LEU A 12 -16.33 10.99 26.57
N ASP A 13 -17.14 11.42 25.63
CA ASP A 13 -17.91 10.56 24.73
C ASP A 13 -17.16 10.23 23.42
N LEU A 14 -15.97 10.78 23.20
CA LEU A 14 -15.16 10.48 22.02
C LEU A 14 -14.58 9.07 22.09
N HIS A 15 -14.62 8.38 20.96
CA HIS A 15 -13.99 7.07 20.76
C HIS A 15 -12.81 7.22 19.79
N VAL A 16 -11.59 7.14 20.32
CA VAL A 16 -10.34 7.31 19.55
C VAL A 16 -9.57 6.00 19.55
N ALA A 17 -9.23 5.50 18.37
CA ALA A 17 -8.51 4.23 18.22
C ALA A 17 -7.14 4.37 17.55
N ASP A 18 -6.24 3.45 17.92
CA ASP A 18 -5.06 3.07 17.14
C ASP A 18 -5.17 1.59 16.82
N ILE A 19 -5.37 1.27 15.53
CA ILE A 19 -5.63 -0.09 15.05
C ILE A 19 -4.37 -0.92 14.77
N ALA A 20 -3.19 -0.35 15.09
CA ALA A 20 -1.88 -1.02 15.07
C ALA A 20 -1.00 -0.36 16.14
N CYS A 21 -1.46 -0.40 17.39
CA CYS A 21 -1.02 0.52 18.44
C CYS A 21 0.43 0.30 18.93
N GLY A 22 1.04 -0.83 18.62
CA GLY A 22 2.38 -1.14 19.13
C GLY A 22 2.46 -0.96 20.65
N SER A 23 3.43 -0.18 21.12
CA SER A 23 3.59 0.18 22.54
C SER A 23 2.68 1.34 23.01
N GLY A 24 1.76 1.83 22.17
CA GLY A 24 0.77 2.84 22.54
C GLY A 24 1.22 4.29 22.43
N ALA A 25 2.27 4.61 21.68
CA ALA A 25 2.82 5.96 21.58
C ALA A 25 1.79 7.00 21.11
N PHE A 26 0.98 6.67 20.08
CA PHE A 26 -0.09 7.54 19.59
C PHE A 26 -1.23 7.69 20.61
N LEU A 27 -1.61 6.61 21.26
CA LEU A 27 -2.65 6.65 22.31
C LEU A 27 -2.20 7.48 23.51
N VAL A 28 -0.93 7.41 23.92
CA VAL A 28 -0.38 8.27 24.99
C VAL A 28 -0.41 9.74 24.58
N ALA A 29 -0.08 10.05 23.32
CA ALA A 29 -0.16 11.42 22.81
C ALA A 29 -1.60 11.93 22.80
N ALA A 30 -2.56 11.11 22.33
CA ALA A 30 -3.97 11.40 22.36
C ALA A 30 -4.51 11.59 23.78
N ALA A 31 -4.07 10.74 24.74
CA ALA A 31 -4.43 10.86 26.15
C ALA A 31 -4.06 12.24 26.70
N ARG A 32 -2.82 12.66 26.48
CA ARG A 32 -2.33 13.98 26.94
C ARG A 32 -3.07 15.14 26.29
N PHE A 33 -3.33 15.04 25.00
CA PHE A 33 -4.06 16.07 24.26
C PHE A 33 -5.49 16.20 24.80
N LEU A 34 -6.25 15.12 24.81
CA LEU A 34 -7.65 15.15 25.26
C LEU A 34 -7.78 15.50 26.74
N ALA A 35 -6.84 15.09 27.59
CA ALA A 35 -6.85 15.45 29.02
C ALA A 35 -6.66 16.96 29.22
N ARG A 36 -5.80 17.60 28.44
CA ARG A 36 -5.65 19.06 28.45
C ARG A 36 -6.93 19.75 28.05
N GLU A 37 -7.55 19.36 26.94
CA GLU A 37 -8.82 19.91 26.48
C GLU A 37 -9.95 19.69 27.53
N LEU A 38 -9.95 18.53 28.20
CA LEU A 38 -10.91 18.22 29.26
C LEU A 38 -10.74 19.12 30.50
N VAL A 39 -9.50 19.37 30.92
CA VAL A 39 -9.21 20.33 32.01
C VAL A 39 -9.67 21.74 31.66
N GLU A 40 -9.44 22.16 30.42
CA GLU A 40 -9.92 23.46 29.95
C GLU A 40 -11.46 23.52 29.91
N ALA A 41 -12.13 22.44 29.48
CA ALA A 41 -13.60 22.34 29.50
C ALA A 41 -14.13 22.44 30.93
N TRP A 42 -13.60 21.66 31.87
CA TRP A 42 -13.99 21.73 33.27
C TRP A 42 -13.79 23.10 33.90
N THR A 43 -12.72 23.79 33.50
CA THR A 43 -12.44 25.17 33.97
C THR A 43 -13.51 26.15 33.48
N ARG A 44 -13.86 26.05 32.19
CA ARG A 44 -14.93 26.91 31.60
C ARG A 44 -16.31 26.62 32.20
N GLU A 45 -16.60 25.38 32.48
CA GLU A 45 -17.91 24.92 33.03
C GLU A 45 -18.05 25.19 34.52
N GLY A 46 -16.97 25.64 35.19
CA GLY A 46 -16.98 25.86 36.65
C GLY A 46 -17.11 24.57 37.46
N ALA A 47 -16.81 23.42 36.87
CA ALA A 47 -16.92 22.10 37.48
C ALA A 47 -15.81 21.79 38.51
N LEU A 48 -14.90 22.75 38.74
CA LEU A 48 -13.77 22.59 39.64
C LEU A 48 -14.16 22.75 41.10
N GLN A 49 -13.86 21.75 41.92
CA GLN A 49 -13.98 21.88 43.39
C GLN A 49 -12.90 22.87 43.90
N GLN A 50 -13.34 23.81 44.77
CA GLN A 50 -12.40 24.75 45.42
C GLN A 50 -11.30 23.99 46.17
N GLY A 51 -10.05 24.29 45.84
CA GLY A 51 -8.87 23.71 46.50
C GLY A 51 -8.22 22.52 45.74
N THR A 52 -8.70 22.13 44.57
CA THR A 52 -8.06 21.09 43.75
C THR A 52 -6.73 21.61 43.18
N ARG A 53 -5.62 20.87 43.41
CA ARG A 53 -4.32 21.22 42.84
C ARG A 53 -4.30 20.97 41.35
N PRO A 54 -3.66 21.81 40.50
CA PRO A 54 -3.58 21.62 39.07
C PRO A 54 -3.12 20.22 38.63
N GLY A 55 -2.11 19.65 39.28
CA GLY A 55 -1.58 18.32 38.97
C GLY A 55 -2.54 17.17 39.29
N ASP A 56 -3.44 17.33 40.27
CA ASP A 56 -4.47 16.33 40.60
C ASP A 56 -5.59 16.36 39.56
N LEU A 57 -5.88 17.54 39.04
CA LEU A 57 -6.88 17.74 37.98
C LEU A 57 -6.44 17.11 36.66
N GLU A 58 -5.20 17.32 36.27
CA GLU A 58 -4.62 16.74 35.06
C GLU A 58 -4.58 15.20 35.15
N ARG A 59 -4.16 14.65 36.30
CA ARG A 59 -4.19 13.19 36.53
C ARG A 59 -5.60 12.64 36.44
N LYS A 60 -6.59 13.33 37.03
CA LYS A 60 -8.00 12.93 36.94
C LYS A 60 -8.49 12.95 35.50
N ALA A 61 -8.14 13.96 34.71
CA ALA A 61 -8.49 14.06 33.32
C ALA A 61 -7.86 12.94 32.48
N LEU A 62 -6.56 12.70 32.64
CA LEU A 62 -5.85 11.61 31.97
C LEU A 62 -6.51 10.24 32.20
N ARG A 63 -6.86 9.96 33.45
CA ARG A 63 -7.53 8.69 33.80
C ARG A 63 -8.89 8.54 33.15
N GLN A 64 -9.71 9.59 33.16
CA GLN A 64 -11.01 9.52 32.52
C GLN A 64 -10.91 9.35 31.02
N VAL A 65 -10.01 10.07 30.37
CA VAL A 65 -9.73 9.94 28.93
C VAL A 65 -9.26 8.52 28.59
N VAL A 66 -8.27 8.00 29.32
CA VAL A 66 -7.74 6.64 29.06
C VAL A 66 -8.82 5.58 29.25
N ALA A 67 -9.65 5.70 30.28
CA ALA A 67 -10.70 4.71 30.59
C ALA A 67 -11.91 4.77 29.65
N ARG A 68 -12.21 5.93 29.09
CA ARG A 68 -13.46 6.14 28.33
C ARG A 68 -13.23 6.29 26.82
N CYS A 69 -12.16 7.00 26.44
CA CYS A 69 -12.03 7.49 25.08
C CYS A 69 -11.09 6.65 24.20
N LEU A 70 -10.10 5.94 24.76
CA LEU A 70 -9.00 5.36 24.00
C LEU A 70 -9.14 3.86 23.80
N TYR A 71 -8.87 3.41 22.58
CA TYR A 71 -8.92 2.01 22.17
C TYR A 71 -7.64 1.65 21.39
N GLY A 72 -7.07 0.48 21.69
CA GLY A 72 -5.87 -0.01 21.02
C GLY A 72 -6.05 -1.42 20.49
N VAL A 73 -5.46 -1.71 19.35
CA VAL A 73 -5.39 -3.06 18.78
C VAL A 73 -4.00 -3.32 18.24
N ASP A 74 -3.44 -4.47 18.56
CA ASP A 74 -2.24 -4.98 17.92
C ASP A 74 -2.30 -6.50 17.80
N ILE A 75 -1.65 -7.05 16.77
CA ILE A 75 -1.55 -8.50 16.58
C ILE A 75 -0.55 -9.14 17.55
N ASN A 76 0.38 -8.37 18.06
CA ASN A 76 1.45 -8.81 18.95
C ASN A 76 1.03 -8.65 20.42
N GLU A 77 0.89 -9.75 21.14
CA GLU A 77 0.51 -9.77 22.56
C GLU A 77 1.44 -8.93 23.44
N MET A 78 2.76 -8.99 23.18
CA MET A 78 3.73 -8.20 23.95
C MET A 78 3.54 -6.69 23.70
N ALA A 79 3.25 -6.29 22.48
CA ALA A 79 2.97 -4.90 22.13
C ALA A 79 1.71 -4.38 22.85
N VAL A 80 0.67 -5.21 22.93
CA VAL A 80 -0.56 -4.90 23.67
C VAL A 80 -0.26 -4.70 25.16
N GLU A 81 0.50 -5.58 25.79
CA GLU A 81 0.88 -5.42 27.20
C GLU A 81 1.76 -4.18 27.44
N MET A 82 2.67 -3.86 26.51
CA MET A 82 3.44 -2.62 26.55
C MET A 82 2.54 -1.37 26.38
N CYS A 83 1.53 -1.44 25.52
CA CYS A 83 0.56 -0.37 25.34
C CYS A 83 -0.24 -0.12 26.62
N LYS A 84 -0.78 -1.18 27.25
CA LYS A 84 -1.47 -1.10 28.54
C LYS A 84 -0.58 -0.49 29.61
N LEU A 85 0.68 -0.93 29.69
CA LEU A 85 1.66 -0.37 30.63
C LEU A 85 1.91 1.13 30.37
N SER A 86 2.06 1.53 29.12
CA SER A 86 2.26 2.92 28.73
C SER A 86 1.08 3.81 29.11
N LEU A 87 -0.16 3.34 28.88
CA LEU A 87 -1.38 4.05 29.25
C LEU A 87 -1.55 4.12 30.78
N TRP A 88 -1.21 3.04 31.49
CA TRP A 88 -1.23 3.04 32.96
C TRP A 88 -0.20 4.03 33.55
N LEU A 89 1.03 4.00 33.05
CA LEU A 89 2.08 4.91 33.49
C LEU A 89 1.76 6.39 33.25
N VAL A 90 1.13 6.72 32.13
CA VAL A 90 0.76 8.11 31.83
C VAL A 90 -0.37 8.61 32.73
N SER A 91 -1.24 7.72 33.19
CA SER A 91 -2.34 8.07 34.11
C SER A 91 -1.85 8.36 35.54
N LEU A 92 -0.66 7.91 35.92
CA LEU A 92 0.07 8.16 37.19
C LEU A 92 -0.82 8.01 38.44
N ASP A 93 -1.59 6.96 38.53
CA ASP A 93 -2.42 6.70 39.70
C ASP A 93 -1.93 5.44 40.43
N GLU A 94 -1.17 5.66 41.50
CA GLU A 94 -0.62 4.60 42.33
C GLU A 94 -1.70 3.75 43.02
N ASP A 95 -2.90 4.31 43.22
CA ASP A 95 -4.00 3.64 43.90
C ASP A 95 -4.89 2.82 42.93
N LYS A 96 -4.64 2.82 41.62
CA LYS A 96 -5.45 2.08 40.64
C LYS A 96 -4.68 0.90 40.06
N PRO A 97 -5.35 -0.25 39.92
CA PRO A 97 -4.73 -1.45 39.36
C PRO A 97 -4.45 -1.30 37.88
N PHE A 98 -3.43 -1.99 37.40
CA PHE A 98 -3.03 -2.08 36.00
C PHE A 98 -4.18 -2.51 35.05
N SER A 99 -5.07 -3.37 35.54
CA SER A 99 -6.18 -3.96 34.78
C SER A 99 -7.29 -2.97 34.34
N PHE A 100 -7.19 -1.68 34.67
CA PHE A 100 -8.26 -0.73 34.31
C PHE A 100 -8.33 -0.42 32.80
N VAL A 101 -7.31 -0.82 32.01
CA VAL A 101 -7.24 -0.66 30.54
C VAL A 101 -7.46 -1.97 29.77
N ASP A 102 -7.71 -3.08 30.48
CA ASP A 102 -7.83 -4.41 29.84
C ASP A 102 -9.03 -4.51 28.89
N ASP A 103 -10.08 -3.74 29.12
CA ASP A 103 -11.26 -3.67 28.27
C ASP A 103 -11.10 -2.69 27.07
N LYS A 104 -9.95 -2.07 26.89
CA LYS A 104 -9.69 -1.04 25.88
C LYS A 104 -8.60 -1.40 24.89
N VAL A 105 -7.67 -2.30 25.24
CA VAL A 105 -6.56 -2.68 24.39
C VAL A 105 -6.59 -4.18 24.12
N PHE A 106 -6.71 -4.55 22.84
CA PHE A 106 -7.03 -5.90 22.40
C PHE A 106 -5.90 -6.53 21.59
N VAL A 107 -5.69 -7.82 21.78
CA VAL A 107 -4.86 -8.65 20.91
C VAL A 107 -5.69 -9.12 19.73
N GLY A 108 -5.29 -8.81 18.51
CA GLY A 108 -5.96 -9.30 17.32
C GLY A 108 -5.46 -8.68 16.02
N ASN A 109 -5.78 -9.35 14.93
CA ASN A 109 -5.47 -8.82 13.60
C ASN A 109 -6.59 -7.86 13.15
N SER A 110 -6.29 -6.58 13.12
CA SER A 110 -7.25 -5.50 12.76
C SER A 110 -7.84 -5.66 11.34
N LEU A 111 -7.11 -6.34 10.44
CA LEU A 111 -7.52 -6.58 9.06
C LEU A 111 -8.36 -7.84 8.90
N LEU A 112 -8.40 -8.72 9.95
CA LEU A 112 -9.18 -9.95 9.97
C LEU A 112 -10.31 -9.85 10.98
N GLY A 113 -11.53 -10.12 10.54
CA GLY A 113 -12.70 -10.14 11.40
C GLY A 113 -13.92 -9.52 10.74
N ILE A 114 -15.06 -9.71 11.36
CA ILE A 114 -16.29 -9.04 10.95
C ILE A 114 -16.30 -7.59 11.44
N THR A 115 -16.95 -6.71 10.68
CA THR A 115 -17.11 -5.29 10.99
C THR A 115 -18.56 -4.87 11.19
N ASP A 116 -19.49 -5.78 10.90
CA ASP A 116 -20.93 -5.53 10.96
C ASP A 116 -21.63 -6.77 11.52
N LEU A 117 -22.56 -6.58 12.45
CA LEU A 117 -23.39 -7.67 13.00
C LEU A 117 -24.26 -8.36 11.93
N ARG A 118 -24.56 -7.68 10.83
CA ARG A 118 -25.26 -8.29 9.69
C ARG A 118 -24.49 -9.46 9.09
N GLN A 119 -23.13 -9.42 9.10
CA GLN A 119 -22.29 -10.53 8.66
C GLN A 119 -22.47 -11.77 9.54
N LEU A 120 -22.58 -11.55 10.86
CA LEU A 120 -22.84 -12.62 11.82
C LEU A 120 -24.24 -13.22 11.66
N LYS A 121 -25.25 -12.36 11.55
CA LYS A 121 -26.67 -12.77 11.36
C LYS A 121 -26.87 -13.51 10.03
N ALA A 122 -26.21 -13.05 8.96
CA ALA A 122 -26.23 -13.69 7.63
C ALA A 122 -25.34 -14.93 7.56
N GLN A 123 -24.47 -15.17 8.56
CA GLN A 123 -23.42 -16.20 8.54
C GLN A 123 -22.58 -16.12 7.26
N HIS A 124 -22.33 -14.91 6.77
CA HIS A 124 -21.67 -14.65 5.51
C HIS A 124 -20.83 -13.36 5.56
N ILE A 125 -19.65 -13.35 4.95
CA ILE A 125 -18.79 -12.15 4.96
C ILE A 125 -19.40 -10.99 4.16
N ASP A 126 -20.18 -11.28 3.15
CA ASP A 126 -20.97 -10.31 2.39
C ASP A 126 -22.47 -10.55 2.64
N PRO A 127 -23.12 -9.81 3.54
CA PRO A 127 -24.55 -9.99 3.85
C PRO A 127 -25.46 -9.75 2.64
N ALA A 128 -25.03 -8.92 1.68
CA ALA A 128 -25.82 -8.63 0.48
C ALA A 128 -25.88 -9.80 -0.51
N ALA A 129 -24.90 -10.72 -0.44
CA ALA A 129 -24.89 -11.92 -1.26
C ALA A 129 -25.93 -12.97 -0.80
N VAL A 130 -26.48 -12.82 0.39
CA VAL A 130 -27.50 -13.74 0.94
C VAL A 130 -28.89 -13.27 0.51
N THR A 131 -29.51 -14.00 -0.42
CA THR A 131 -30.89 -13.71 -0.84
C THR A 131 -31.88 -13.96 0.30
N THR A 132 -32.99 -13.20 0.34
CA THR A 132 -34.04 -13.29 1.36
C THR A 132 -34.55 -14.73 1.58
N GLN A 133 -34.45 -15.57 0.58
CA GLN A 133 -34.86 -16.98 0.62
C GLN A 133 -33.98 -17.82 1.55
N ARG A 134 -32.68 -17.52 1.67
CA ARG A 134 -31.75 -18.19 2.60
C ARG A 134 -31.95 -17.77 4.06
N LEU A 135 -32.28 -16.51 4.32
CA LEU A 135 -32.64 -16.04 5.66
C LEU A 135 -33.88 -16.77 6.19
N PHE A 136 -34.86 -17.03 5.31
CA PHE A 136 -36.07 -17.80 5.64
C PHE A 136 -35.78 -19.31 5.83
N GLU A 137 -34.85 -19.91 5.09
CA GLU A 137 -34.49 -21.32 5.25
C GLU A 137 -33.69 -21.57 6.54
N LEU A 138 -32.82 -20.65 6.93
CA LEU A 138 -32.11 -20.69 8.21
C LEU A 138 -33.07 -20.55 9.42
N ASP A 139 -34.12 -19.75 9.27
CA ASP A 139 -35.17 -19.58 10.26
C ASP A 139 -36.12 -20.81 10.28
N ARG A 140 -36.34 -21.46 9.14
CA ARG A 140 -37.21 -22.65 9.02
C ARG A 140 -36.60 -23.95 9.52
N THR A 141 -35.29 -24.06 9.56
CA THR A 141 -34.59 -25.27 10.08
C THR A 141 -34.58 -25.32 11.61
N GLY A 142 -35.09 -24.29 12.29
CA GLY A 142 -35.28 -24.29 13.75
C GLY A 142 -34.00 -24.45 14.59
N ALA A 143 -32.89 -24.68 13.94
CA ALA A 143 -31.64 -25.04 14.61
C ALA A 143 -30.97 -23.85 15.32
N TYR A 144 -31.37 -22.65 14.98
CA TYR A 144 -30.67 -21.44 15.46
C TYR A 144 -31.58 -20.40 16.13
N ALA A 145 -32.89 -20.44 15.94
CA ALA A 145 -33.83 -19.42 16.41
C ALA A 145 -33.90 -19.26 17.94
N GLY A 146 -33.42 -20.23 18.69
CA GLY A 146 -33.41 -20.18 20.16
C GLY A 146 -32.06 -20.00 20.84
N ALA A 147 -30.93 -20.20 20.10
CA ALA A 147 -29.58 -20.26 20.70
C ALA A 147 -28.74 -19.00 20.48
N LEU A 148 -29.10 -18.14 19.53
CA LEU A 148 -28.30 -16.96 19.13
C LEU A 148 -29.19 -15.72 18.95
N ASP A 149 -29.71 -15.21 20.03
CA ASP A 149 -30.22 -13.83 20.04
C ASP A 149 -29.05 -12.87 20.09
N VAL A 150 -28.46 -12.63 18.89
CA VAL A 150 -27.28 -11.78 18.70
C VAL A 150 -27.50 -10.39 19.29
N ASP A 151 -28.69 -9.82 19.07
CA ASP A 151 -28.99 -8.45 19.51
C ASP A 151 -29.06 -8.36 21.03
N THR A 152 -29.74 -9.31 21.69
CA THR A 152 -29.86 -9.33 23.16
C THR A 152 -28.50 -9.58 23.82
N VAL A 153 -27.69 -10.48 23.29
CA VAL A 153 -26.32 -10.75 23.82
C VAL A 153 -25.43 -9.54 23.66
N VAL A 154 -25.38 -8.98 22.48
CA VAL A 154 -24.51 -7.81 22.19
C VAL A 154 -24.97 -6.62 23.03
N LYS A 155 -26.26 -6.36 23.13
CA LYS A 155 -26.77 -5.27 23.98
C LYS A 155 -26.38 -5.45 25.44
N ARG A 156 -26.53 -6.64 26.02
CA ARG A 156 -26.12 -6.94 27.40
C ARG A 156 -24.64 -6.68 27.62
N VAL A 157 -23.80 -7.08 26.65
CA VAL A 157 -22.36 -6.81 26.70
C VAL A 157 -22.06 -5.32 26.59
N THR A 158 -22.78 -4.59 25.72
CA THR A 158 -22.68 -3.13 25.61
C THR A 158 -22.99 -2.44 26.93
N ASP A 159 -24.13 -2.77 27.54
CA ASP A 159 -24.54 -2.17 28.81
C ASP A 159 -23.50 -2.40 29.91
N ARG A 160 -22.94 -3.64 30.02
CA ARG A 160 -21.87 -3.95 30.98
C ARG A 160 -20.56 -3.21 30.71
N ARG A 161 -20.19 -2.99 29.43
CA ARG A 161 -19.00 -2.23 29.09
C ARG A 161 -19.14 -0.75 29.38
N GLN A 162 -20.34 -0.20 29.24
CA GLN A 162 -20.64 1.17 29.68
C GLN A 162 -20.55 1.29 31.21
N ASP A 163 -21.05 0.30 31.96
CA ASP A 163 -20.86 0.24 33.41
C ASP A 163 -19.37 0.16 33.80
N LEU A 164 -18.56 -0.64 33.09
CA LEU A 164 -17.12 -0.71 33.31
C LEU A 164 -16.43 0.65 33.14
N ALA A 165 -16.81 1.44 32.15
CA ALA A 165 -16.29 2.78 31.92
C ALA A 165 -16.74 3.78 33.00
N SER A 166 -17.94 3.63 33.59
CA SER A 166 -18.48 4.49 34.64
C SER A 166 -17.85 4.21 36.01
N GLU A 167 -17.45 2.99 36.32
CA GLU A 167 -16.90 2.58 37.61
C GLU A 167 -15.45 3.09 37.88
N VAL A 168 -14.83 3.78 36.94
CA VAL A 168 -13.50 4.41 37.10
C VAL A 168 -13.47 5.43 38.24
N SER A 169 -14.62 5.92 38.64
CA SER A 169 -14.79 6.88 39.77
C SER A 169 -14.92 6.24 41.17
N SER A 170 -14.91 4.90 41.27
CA SER A 170 -15.02 4.21 42.55
C SER A 170 -13.84 4.53 43.50
N THR A 171 -14.16 4.81 44.75
CA THR A 171 -13.17 5.12 45.81
C THR A 171 -12.51 3.88 46.40
N ASP A 172 -12.99 2.65 46.11
CA ASP A 172 -12.41 1.40 46.57
C ASP A 172 -11.72 0.64 45.39
N PRO A 173 -10.37 0.67 45.27
CA PRO A 173 -9.66 0.03 44.18
C PRO A 173 -9.83 -1.50 44.12
N ALA A 174 -9.87 -2.17 45.26
CA ALA A 174 -9.97 -3.63 45.33
C ALA A 174 -11.34 -4.12 44.88
N ARG A 175 -12.39 -3.40 45.27
CA ARG A 175 -13.78 -3.70 44.86
C ARG A 175 -13.95 -3.43 43.37
N SER A 176 -13.43 -2.30 42.87
CA SER A 176 -13.47 -1.94 41.46
C SER A 176 -12.80 -3.02 40.58
N THR A 177 -11.58 -3.50 40.96
CA THR A 177 -10.87 -4.54 40.23
C THR A 177 -11.64 -5.85 40.13
N ARG A 178 -12.20 -6.35 41.27
CA ARG A 178 -12.96 -7.60 41.29
C ARG A 178 -14.22 -7.49 40.43
N THR A 179 -14.91 -6.36 40.50
CA THR A 179 -16.14 -6.13 39.73
C THR A 179 -15.79 -6.09 38.22
N LYS A 180 -14.75 -5.40 37.85
CA LYS A 180 -14.28 -5.34 36.43
C LYS A 180 -13.92 -6.73 35.91
N GLN A 181 -13.10 -7.48 36.63
CA GLN A 181 -12.73 -8.84 36.25
C GLN A 181 -13.94 -9.76 36.08
N ARG A 182 -14.93 -9.65 37.00
CA ARG A 182 -16.15 -10.43 36.89
C ARG A 182 -16.95 -10.06 35.63
N LEU A 183 -17.19 -8.77 35.39
CA LEU A 183 -17.96 -8.29 34.24
C LEU A 183 -17.23 -8.65 32.92
N GLN A 184 -15.93 -8.59 32.90
CA GLN A 184 -15.13 -9.01 31.73
C GLN A 184 -15.28 -10.51 31.48
N GLN A 185 -15.18 -11.36 32.51
CA GLN A 185 -15.40 -12.82 32.39
C GLN A 185 -16.80 -13.15 31.91
N GLU A 186 -17.81 -12.46 32.43
CA GLU A 186 -19.22 -12.63 32.01
C GLU A 186 -19.36 -12.22 30.51
N ASN A 187 -18.72 -11.16 30.07
CA ASN A 187 -18.72 -10.73 28.65
C ASN A 187 -18.05 -11.76 27.76
N GLU A 188 -16.90 -12.29 28.16
CA GLU A 188 -16.17 -13.33 27.41
C GLU A 188 -17.01 -14.61 27.27
N GLU A 189 -17.70 -15.04 28.32
CA GLU A 189 -18.56 -16.23 28.26
C GLU A 189 -19.81 -16.00 27.38
N ASP A 190 -20.46 -14.84 27.49
CA ASP A 190 -21.60 -14.48 26.65
C ASP A 190 -21.22 -14.38 25.16
N LEU A 191 -20.05 -13.84 24.86
CA LEU A 191 -19.55 -13.67 23.49
C LEU A 191 -18.91 -14.93 22.88
N LYS A 192 -18.57 -15.92 23.68
CA LYS A 192 -17.81 -17.08 23.26
C LYS A 192 -18.37 -17.81 22.04
N LEU A 193 -19.69 -18.00 22.04
CA LEU A 193 -20.36 -18.64 20.91
C LEU A 193 -20.37 -17.73 19.68
N LEU A 194 -20.71 -16.44 19.84
CA LEU A 194 -20.73 -15.47 18.74
C LEU A 194 -19.36 -15.29 18.11
N THR A 195 -18.31 -15.22 18.93
CA THR A 195 -16.91 -15.17 18.47
C THR A 195 -16.54 -16.40 17.66
N ARG A 196 -16.95 -17.60 18.12
CA ARG A 196 -16.67 -18.84 17.40
C ARG A 196 -17.37 -18.90 16.03
N VAL A 197 -18.60 -18.40 15.95
CA VAL A 197 -19.34 -18.28 14.68
C VAL A 197 -18.65 -17.24 13.76
N ALA A 198 -18.29 -16.08 14.29
CA ALA A 198 -17.58 -15.06 13.53
C ALA A 198 -16.21 -15.52 13.03
N ASP A 199 -15.45 -16.23 13.86
CA ASP A 199 -14.22 -16.92 13.47
C ASP A 199 -14.44 -17.88 12.29
N ALA A 200 -15.54 -18.63 12.31
CA ALA A 200 -15.85 -19.59 11.26
C ALA A 200 -16.23 -18.90 9.93
N ILE A 201 -16.92 -17.74 9.99
CA ILE A 201 -17.20 -16.91 8.81
C ILE A 201 -15.88 -16.45 8.17
N VAL A 202 -14.94 -15.95 8.97
CA VAL A 202 -13.61 -15.55 8.49
C VAL A 202 -12.82 -16.73 7.94
N ALA A 203 -12.86 -17.89 8.66
CA ALA A 203 -12.17 -19.11 8.25
C ALA A 203 -12.63 -19.61 6.87
N VAL A 204 -13.93 -19.57 6.59
CA VAL A 204 -14.48 -19.92 5.28
C VAL A 204 -13.97 -18.95 4.22
N GLY A 205 -14.02 -17.65 4.47
CA GLY A 205 -13.51 -16.63 3.56
C GLY A 205 -12.04 -16.83 3.21
N LEU A 206 -11.18 -17.02 4.22
CA LEU A 206 -9.74 -17.26 4.04
C LEU A 206 -9.44 -18.55 3.26
N ASN A 207 -10.20 -19.61 3.51
CA ASN A 207 -10.00 -20.90 2.84
C ASN A 207 -10.45 -20.87 1.38
N HIS A 208 -11.46 -20.07 1.04
CA HIS A 208 -12.04 -20.01 -0.31
C HIS A 208 -11.33 -19.03 -1.26
N THR A 209 -10.52 -18.12 -0.72
CA THR A 209 -9.75 -17.17 -1.55
C THR A 209 -8.60 -17.85 -2.30
N ILE A 210 -8.20 -19.07 -1.92
CA ILE A 210 -7.10 -19.79 -2.57
C ILE A 210 -7.61 -20.47 -3.85
N GLY A 211 -7.31 -19.90 -5.03
CA GLY A 211 -7.48 -20.54 -6.33
C GLY A 211 -8.88 -20.55 -6.92
N ALA A 212 -9.90 -19.99 -6.27
CA ALA A 212 -11.23 -19.87 -6.83
C ALA A 212 -11.35 -18.62 -7.74
N LYS A 213 -12.02 -18.77 -8.88
CA LYS A 213 -12.46 -17.59 -9.62
C LYS A 213 -13.40 -16.76 -8.73
N PRO A 214 -13.29 -15.42 -8.72
CA PRO A 214 -14.12 -14.58 -7.88
C PRO A 214 -15.61 -14.91 -8.02
N GLY A 215 -16.28 -15.30 -6.94
CA GLY A 215 -17.71 -15.59 -6.90
C GLY A 215 -18.11 -17.05 -7.14
N GLN A 216 -17.19 -17.94 -7.53
CA GLN A 216 -17.50 -19.36 -7.75
C GLN A 216 -17.25 -20.18 -6.46
N GLY A 217 -18.29 -20.85 -5.95
CA GLY A 217 -18.19 -21.73 -4.76
C GLY A 217 -18.17 -21.06 -3.38
N LEU A 218 -18.07 -19.72 -3.28
CA LEU A 218 -18.06 -19.02 -1.99
C LEU A 218 -19.40 -19.15 -1.27
N ASN A 219 -20.50 -18.97 -1.95
CA ASN A 219 -21.86 -19.14 -1.38
C ASN A 219 -22.15 -20.57 -0.96
N GLU A 220 -21.60 -21.57 -1.67
CA GLU A 220 -21.69 -22.99 -1.29
C GLU A 220 -20.94 -23.26 0.00
N ALA A 221 -19.72 -22.73 0.14
CA ALA A 221 -18.95 -22.88 1.37
C ALA A 221 -19.60 -22.24 2.59
N TYR A 222 -20.27 -21.10 2.43
CA TYR A 222 -21.07 -20.52 3.51
C TYR A 222 -22.35 -21.32 3.79
N SER A 223 -22.90 -22.05 2.80
CA SER A 223 -23.97 -22.99 3.04
C SER A 223 -23.51 -24.21 3.85
N ASP A 224 -22.33 -24.73 3.55
CA ASP A 224 -21.69 -25.79 4.30
C ASP A 224 -21.37 -25.35 5.75
N LEU A 225 -20.97 -24.09 5.93
CA LEU A 225 -20.80 -23.50 7.25
C LEU A 225 -22.11 -23.51 8.05
N ALA A 226 -23.23 -23.08 7.44
CA ALA A 226 -24.53 -23.09 8.11
C ALA A 226 -24.92 -24.52 8.56
N VAL A 227 -24.69 -25.52 7.73
CA VAL A 227 -24.90 -26.94 8.10
C VAL A 227 -23.98 -27.36 9.26
N ALA A 228 -22.69 -26.99 9.21
CA ALA A 228 -21.74 -27.30 10.27
C ALA A 228 -22.12 -26.64 11.61
N LEU A 229 -22.60 -25.40 11.58
CA LEU A 229 -23.08 -24.69 12.75
C LEU A 229 -24.36 -25.34 13.33
N GLY A 230 -25.32 -25.72 12.48
CA GLY A 230 -26.53 -26.45 12.93
C GLY A 230 -26.23 -27.79 13.62
N ARG A 231 -25.19 -28.51 13.15
CA ARG A 231 -24.72 -29.75 13.79
C ARG A 231 -23.98 -29.48 15.11
N ALA A 232 -23.16 -28.43 15.14
CA ALA A 232 -22.38 -28.07 16.32
C ALA A 232 -23.26 -27.59 17.49
N PHE A 233 -24.38 -26.90 17.18
CA PHE A 233 -25.26 -26.25 18.15
C PHE A 233 -26.74 -26.62 17.91
N PRO A 234 -27.11 -27.91 18.02
CA PRO A 234 -28.50 -28.30 17.84
C PRO A 234 -29.40 -27.75 18.94
N THR A 235 -30.69 -27.57 18.66
CA THR A 235 -31.71 -27.14 19.65
C THR A 235 -31.97 -28.21 20.71
N GLU A 236 -31.78 -29.49 20.34
CA GLU A 236 -31.95 -30.63 21.25
C GLU A 236 -30.81 -31.64 21.05
N GLY A 237 -30.38 -32.25 22.15
CA GLY A 237 -29.36 -33.29 22.16
C GLY A 237 -27.93 -32.77 22.20
N ALA A 238 -26.95 -33.69 22.09
CA ALA A 238 -25.52 -33.36 22.08
C ALA A 238 -25.09 -32.92 20.68
N GLY A 239 -24.43 -31.76 20.58
CA GLY A 239 -23.90 -31.24 19.30
C GLY A 239 -22.62 -31.96 18.83
N ASP A 240 -22.47 -32.08 17.53
CA ASP A 240 -21.22 -32.52 16.87
C ASP A 240 -20.52 -31.31 16.21
N ASP A 241 -19.44 -30.85 16.83
CA ASP A 241 -18.65 -29.72 16.36
C ASP A 241 -17.43 -30.10 15.53
N SER A 242 -17.32 -31.37 15.11
CA SER A 242 -16.17 -31.90 14.34
C SER A 242 -15.95 -31.16 13.02
N SER A 243 -17.03 -30.93 12.25
CA SER A 243 -17.00 -30.17 10.99
C SER A 243 -16.62 -28.71 11.22
N LEU A 244 -17.18 -28.06 12.24
CA LEU A 244 -16.86 -26.67 12.60
C LEU A 244 -15.38 -26.54 13.01
N LYS A 245 -14.86 -27.45 13.84
CA LYS A 245 -13.44 -27.48 14.21
C LYS A 245 -12.54 -27.65 12.99
N ALA A 246 -12.92 -28.49 12.02
CA ALA A 246 -12.17 -28.66 10.78
C ALA A 246 -12.12 -27.39 9.93
N ILE A 247 -13.26 -26.68 9.80
CA ILE A 247 -13.35 -25.38 9.11
C ILE A 247 -12.42 -24.37 9.77
N LEU A 248 -12.54 -24.19 11.09
CA LEU A 248 -11.72 -23.24 11.85
C LEU A 248 -10.24 -23.55 11.75
N LYS A 249 -9.84 -24.84 11.90
CA LYS A 249 -8.44 -25.24 11.79
C LYS A 249 -7.87 -24.96 10.41
N ARG A 250 -8.60 -25.34 9.35
CA ARG A 250 -8.14 -25.17 7.98
C ARG A 250 -8.05 -23.69 7.57
N GLY A 251 -9.03 -22.87 7.92
CA GLY A 251 -9.09 -21.47 7.51
C GLY A 251 -8.22 -20.53 8.32
N LEU A 252 -8.08 -20.74 9.63
CA LEU A 252 -7.33 -19.85 10.52
C LEU A 252 -5.89 -20.26 10.77
N THR A 253 -5.42 -21.40 10.27
CA THR A 253 -4.01 -21.77 10.35
C THR A 253 -3.22 -21.03 9.27
N PRO A 254 -2.13 -20.32 9.61
CA PRO A 254 -1.27 -19.67 8.62
C PRO A 254 -0.75 -20.68 7.57
N THR A 255 -0.73 -20.26 6.31
CA THR A 255 -0.28 -21.11 5.17
C THR A 255 1.21 -20.97 4.88
N VAL A 256 1.89 -20.08 5.60
CA VAL A 256 3.34 -19.86 5.55
C VAL A 256 3.90 -19.84 6.97
N PRO A 257 5.21 -20.11 7.18
CA PRO A 257 5.83 -20.00 8.49
C PRO A 257 5.67 -18.58 9.07
N THR A 258 5.08 -18.51 10.26
CA THR A 258 4.88 -17.26 11.02
C THR A 258 5.06 -17.55 12.51
N ASP A 259 5.16 -16.51 13.34
CA ASP A 259 5.18 -16.63 14.80
C ASP A 259 3.81 -17.06 15.38
N TYR A 260 2.75 -17.03 14.54
CA TYR A 260 1.39 -17.37 14.96
C TYR A 260 1.02 -18.79 14.57
N LYS A 261 0.55 -19.56 15.54
CA LYS A 261 -0.02 -20.91 15.30
C LYS A 261 -1.41 -20.84 14.66
N ARG A 262 -2.13 -19.77 14.92
CA ARG A 262 -3.48 -19.47 14.41
C ARG A 262 -3.64 -17.97 14.26
N TRP A 263 -4.34 -17.52 13.21
CA TRP A 263 -4.75 -16.13 13.10
C TRP A 263 -5.77 -15.76 14.18
N HIS A 264 -5.50 -14.70 14.92
CA HIS A 264 -6.40 -14.11 15.90
C HIS A 264 -7.25 -13.05 15.22
N CYS A 265 -8.52 -13.39 14.92
CA CYS A 265 -9.45 -12.45 14.32
C CYS A 265 -9.91 -11.43 15.36
N LEU A 266 -10.05 -10.17 14.97
CA LEU A 266 -10.71 -9.14 15.77
C LEU A 266 -12.09 -8.86 15.18
N HIS A 267 -13.14 -9.25 15.90
CA HIS A 267 -14.51 -9.01 15.50
C HIS A 267 -14.99 -7.70 16.13
N TRP A 268 -14.88 -6.61 15.38
CA TRP A 268 -15.14 -5.26 15.87
C TRP A 268 -16.46 -5.08 16.61
N PRO A 269 -17.64 -5.56 16.10
CA PRO A 269 -18.90 -5.40 16.78
C PRO A 269 -19.07 -6.30 18.02
N LEU A 270 -18.18 -7.27 18.24
CA LEU A 270 -18.16 -8.11 19.44
C LEU A 270 -17.13 -7.60 20.46
N ALA A 271 -15.98 -7.12 19.99
CA ALA A 271 -14.92 -6.62 20.85
C ALA A 271 -15.24 -5.22 21.43
N MET A 272 -15.88 -4.37 20.64
CA MET A 272 -16.17 -2.96 20.98
C MET A 272 -17.61 -2.61 20.57
N PRO A 273 -18.62 -3.31 21.12
CA PRO A 273 -19.99 -3.13 20.68
C PRO A 273 -20.53 -1.72 20.94
N GLU A 274 -20.10 -1.06 22.02
CA GLU A 274 -20.46 0.32 22.34
C GLU A 274 -20.01 1.32 21.27
N VAL A 275 -18.84 1.11 20.68
CA VAL A 275 -18.33 1.94 19.59
C VAL A 275 -19.10 1.70 18.29
N MET A 276 -19.37 0.43 17.98
CA MET A 276 -20.07 0.08 16.75
C MET A 276 -21.56 0.43 16.80
N GLU A 277 -22.19 0.42 17.97
CA GLU A 277 -23.56 0.95 18.18
C GLU A 277 -23.60 2.46 17.94
N HIS A 278 -22.52 3.19 18.26
CA HIS A 278 -22.36 4.62 17.97
C HIS A 278 -22.05 4.91 16.49
N GLY A 279 -21.98 3.88 15.65
CA GLY A 279 -21.69 3.98 14.22
C GLY A 279 -20.20 3.90 13.85
N GLY A 280 -19.32 3.70 14.83
CA GLY A 280 -17.88 3.60 14.65
C GLY A 280 -17.09 4.62 15.48
N PHE A 281 -15.81 4.73 15.20
CA PHE A 281 -14.88 5.62 15.89
C PHE A 281 -15.02 7.09 15.43
N ASP A 282 -14.84 8.01 16.37
CA ASP A 282 -14.75 9.46 16.08
C ASP A 282 -13.40 9.83 15.49
N ALA A 283 -12.34 9.14 15.92
CA ALA A 283 -11.01 9.32 15.34
C ALA A 283 -10.23 8.02 15.32
N ILE A 284 -9.47 7.81 14.24
CA ILE A 284 -8.46 6.74 14.16
C ILE A 284 -7.12 7.37 13.83
N ILE A 285 -6.13 7.12 14.69
CA ILE A 285 -4.79 7.64 14.60
C ILE A 285 -3.78 6.50 14.63
N GLY A 286 -2.60 6.66 14.08
CA GLY A 286 -1.57 5.63 14.22
C GLY A 286 -0.51 5.64 13.13
N ASN A 287 0.41 4.67 13.26
CA ASN A 287 1.45 4.38 12.30
C ASN A 287 1.39 2.88 11.94
N PRO A 288 0.48 2.48 11.03
CA PRO A 288 0.32 1.08 10.66
C PRO A 288 1.58 0.51 10.01
N PRO A 289 1.80 -0.81 10.07
CA PRO A 289 2.99 -1.45 9.52
C PRO A 289 3.06 -1.34 8.00
N PHE A 290 4.29 -1.17 7.49
CA PHE A 290 4.61 -1.11 6.06
C PHE A 290 5.14 -2.46 5.60
N LEU A 291 4.54 -3.04 4.57
CA LEU A 291 5.02 -4.26 3.95
C LEU A 291 4.71 -4.22 2.45
N GLY A 292 5.74 -3.98 1.65
CA GLY A 292 5.57 -3.87 0.20
C GLY A 292 4.90 -5.09 -0.41
N ALA A 293 4.06 -4.87 -1.40
CA ALA A 293 3.17 -5.86 -2.04
C ALA A 293 3.83 -7.21 -2.37
N LYS A 294 5.08 -7.19 -2.86
CA LYS A 294 5.83 -8.41 -3.21
C LYS A 294 6.17 -9.28 -2.01
N LYS A 295 6.16 -8.71 -0.81
CA LYS A 295 6.46 -9.42 0.45
C LYS A 295 5.19 -9.93 1.14
N LEU A 296 3.99 -9.46 0.77
CA LEU A 296 2.74 -9.85 1.43
C LEU A 296 2.51 -11.36 1.38
N SER A 297 2.48 -11.96 0.18
CA SER A 297 2.24 -13.41 0.05
C SER A 297 3.35 -14.28 0.66
N PRO A 298 4.65 -13.98 0.48
CA PRO A 298 5.70 -14.74 1.15
C PRO A 298 5.67 -14.65 2.68
N THR A 299 5.26 -13.51 3.25
CA THR A 299 5.29 -13.28 4.70
C THR A 299 4.00 -13.69 5.40
N MET A 300 2.85 -13.46 4.78
CA MET A 300 1.53 -13.63 5.41
C MET A 300 0.69 -14.73 4.77
N GLY A 301 1.11 -15.29 3.63
CA GLY A 301 0.37 -16.30 2.88
C GLY A 301 -0.53 -15.70 1.79
N GLN A 302 -0.76 -16.50 0.75
CA GLN A 302 -1.59 -16.08 -0.39
C GLN A 302 -3.05 -15.86 0.02
N ASN A 303 -3.59 -16.70 0.90
CA ASN A 303 -4.96 -16.60 1.38
C ASN A 303 -5.24 -15.26 2.09
N LEU A 304 -4.30 -14.77 2.90
CA LEU A 304 -4.47 -13.50 3.59
C LEU A 304 -4.38 -12.31 2.60
N ARG A 305 -3.46 -12.39 1.63
CA ARG A 305 -3.41 -11.38 0.55
C ARG A 305 -4.72 -11.34 -0.26
N GLU A 306 -5.27 -12.50 -0.62
CA GLU A 306 -6.55 -12.59 -1.34
C GLU A 306 -7.71 -12.06 -0.48
N TRP A 307 -7.70 -12.29 0.83
CA TRP A 307 -8.65 -11.68 1.76
C TRP A 307 -8.58 -10.14 1.69
N PHE A 308 -7.39 -9.56 1.71
CA PHE A 308 -7.22 -8.12 1.62
C PHE A 308 -7.80 -7.57 0.30
N VAL A 309 -7.52 -8.20 -0.81
CA VAL A 309 -8.02 -7.79 -2.12
C VAL A 309 -9.55 -7.94 -2.21
N ASN A 310 -10.09 -9.09 -1.81
CA ASN A 310 -11.50 -9.42 -2.05
C ASN A 310 -12.43 -8.80 -1.01
N VAL A 311 -12.02 -8.72 0.26
CA VAL A 311 -12.87 -8.26 1.37
C VAL A 311 -12.61 -6.79 1.70
N LEU A 312 -11.34 -6.36 1.83
CA LEU A 312 -11.04 -4.98 2.23
C LEU A 312 -11.06 -4.03 1.03
N ALA A 313 -10.45 -4.41 -0.08
CA ALA A 313 -10.35 -3.56 -1.26
C ALA A 313 -11.51 -3.75 -2.27
N GLY A 314 -12.59 -4.43 -1.92
CA GLY A 314 -13.75 -4.58 -2.78
C GLY A 314 -13.44 -5.17 -4.17
N ARG A 315 -12.45 -6.09 -4.24
CA ARG A 315 -11.92 -6.73 -5.45
C ARG A 315 -11.08 -5.82 -6.34
N ARG A 316 -10.65 -4.65 -5.89
CA ARG A 316 -9.63 -3.87 -6.60
C ARG A 316 -8.29 -4.60 -6.46
N ALA A 317 -7.89 -5.29 -7.50
CA ALA A 317 -6.60 -5.99 -7.55
C ALA A 317 -5.48 -5.01 -7.88
N GLY A 318 -4.32 -5.15 -7.21
CA GLY A 318 -3.12 -4.37 -7.44
C GLY A 318 -1.96 -4.87 -6.58
N ASN A 319 -0.77 -4.38 -6.85
CA ASN A 319 0.41 -4.63 -6.02
C ASN A 319 0.52 -3.56 -4.92
N ALA A 320 -0.53 -3.45 -4.10
CA ALA A 320 -0.59 -2.47 -3.02
C ALA A 320 0.22 -2.89 -1.81
N ASP A 321 0.84 -1.92 -1.13
CA ASP A 321 1.47 -2.07 0.18
C ASP A 321 0.40 -2.40 1.25
N LEU A 322 0.81 -3.10 2.31
CA LEU A 322 -0.06 -3.44 3.44
C LEU A 322 -0.76 -2.21 4.05
N VAL A 323 -0.10 -1.06 4.03
CA VAL A 323 -0.62 0.19 4.58
C VAL A 323 -1.94 0.62 3.92
N ALA A 324 -2.13 0.36 2.61
CA ALA A 324 -3.39 0.69 1.93
C ALA A 324 -4.60 -0.02 2.56
N TYR A 325 -4.42 -1.28 2.96
CA TYR A 325 -5.49 -2.05 3.61
C TYR A 325 -5.77 -1.58 5.04
N PHE A 326 -4.77 -1.06 5.75
CA PHE A 326 -4.99 -0.38 7.03
C PHE A 326 -5.78 0.92 6.86
N PHE A 327 -5.49 1.71 5.83
CA PHE A 327 -6.29 2.90 5.50
C PHE A 327 -7.76 2.54 5.21
N LEU A 328 -8.00 1.53 4.38
CA LEU A 328 -9.36 1.06 4.09
C LEU A 328 -10.07 0.54 5.35
N ARG A 329 -9.37 -0.23 6.19
CA ARG A 329 -9.94 -0.71 7.46
C ARG A 329 -10.26 0.45 8.39
N ALA A 330 -9.34 1.37 8.58
CA ALA A 330 -9.56 2.55 9.41
C ALA A 330 -10.78 3.35 8.91
N PHE A 331 -10.84 3.62 7.60
CA PHE A 331 -11.98 4.30 6.99
C PHE A 331 -13.31 3.57 7.22
N SER A 332 -13.33 2.24 7.10
CA SER A 332 -14.54 1.43 7.32
C SER A 332 -15.05 1.44 8.75
N LEU A 333 -14.18 1.76 9.72
CA LEU A 333 -14.49 1.79 11.15
C LEU A 333 -14.85 3.18 11.68
N LEU A 334 -14.70 4.23 10.87
CA LEU A 334 -15.10 5.59 11.23
C LEU A 334 -16.61 5.75 11.20
N ASN A 335 -17.18 6.48 12.15
CA ASN A 335 -18.53 6.97 12.05
C ASN A 335 -18.67 8.05 10.95
N GLU A 336 -19.88 8.52 10.67
CA GLU A 336 -20.17 9.47 9.58
C GLU A 336 -19.47 10.84 9.74
N ARG A 337 -19.03 11.18 10.94
CA ARG A 337 -18.29 12.41 11.25
C ARG A 337 -16.83 12.14 11.62
N GLY A 338 -16.45 10.90 11.56
CA GLY A 338 -15.14 10.42 11.99
C GLY A 338 -13.99 11.02 11.20
N THR A 339 -12.85 11.14 11.86
CA THR A 339 -11.61 11.65 11.33
C THR A 339 -10.53 10.57 11.35
N LEU A 340 -9.56 10.70 10.47
CA LEU A 340 -8.44 9.78 10.36
C LEU A 340 -7.13 10.58 10.34
N GLY A 341 -6.10 10.09 11.03
CA GLY A 341 -4.74 10.63 10.99
C GLY A 341 -3.71 9.50 11.02
N LEU A 342 -3.22 9.08 9.85
CA LEU A 342 -2.28 7.96 9.73
C LEU A 342 -0.96 8.38 9.10
N ILE A 343 0.11 7.82 9.63
CA ILE A 343 1.44 7.87 9.01
C ILE A 343 1.58 6.70 8.03
N ALA A 344 2.30 6.93 6.94
CA ALA A 344 2.58 5.94 5.92
C ALA A 344 3.97 6.16 5.32
N THR A 345 4.42 5.25 4.48
CA THR A 345 5.48 5.57 3.52
C THR A 345 4.90 6.41 2.37
N ASN A 346 5.72 7.18 1.69
CA ASN A 346 5.32 8.00 0.54
C ASN A 346 4.65 7.18 -0.58
N THR A 347 4.82 5.85 -0.60
CA THR A 347 4.14 4.94 -1.52
C THR A 347 2.60 4.95 -1.37
N VAL A 348 2.05 5.45 -0.25
CA VAL A 348 0.60 5.57 -0.07
C VAL A 348 -0.06 6.46 -1.13
N ALA A 349 0.68 7.46 -1.64
CA ALA A 349 0.26 8.37 -2.68
C ALA A 349 0.65 7.91 -4.11
N GLN A 350 1.17 6.67 -4.28
CA GLN A 350 1.76 6.24 -5.55
C GLN A 350 1.19 4.92 -6.06
N GLY A 351 1.03 4.81 -7.39
CA GLY A 351 0.69 3.59 -8.11
C GLY A 351 -0.46 2.79 -7.50
N ASP A 352 -0.32 1.46 -7.50
CA ASP A 352 -1.37 0.54 -7.02
C ASP A 352 -1.74 0.76 -5.54
N THR A 353 -0.80 1.22 -4.69
CA THR A 353 -1.08 1.49 -3.27
C THR A 353 -2.05 2.64 -3.10
N ARG A 354 -1.89 3.73 -3.88
CA ARG A 354 -2.82 4.85 -3.93
C ARG A 354 -4.17 4.42 -4.47
N GLU A 355 -4.19 3.70 -5.60
CA GLU A 355 -5.42 3.27 -6.27
C GLU A 355 -6.28 2.36 -5.39
N VAL A 356 -5.65 1.42 -4.68
CA VAL A 356 -6.33 0.52 -3.75
C VAL A 356 -6.74 1.24 -2.46
N GLY A 357 -5.92 2.16 -1.95
CA GLY A 357 -6.15 2.87 -0.70
C GLY A 357 -6.89 4.20 -0.89
N LEU A 358 -6.13 5.29 -1.10
CA LEU A 358 -6.64 6.66 -1.04
C LEU A 358 -7.68 6.96 -2.11
N ASP A 359 -7.50 6.51 -3.37
CA ASP A 359 -8.47 6.75 -4.45
C ASP A 359 -9.83 6.13 -4.08
N GLN A 360 -9.82 4.89 -3.57
CA GLN A 360 -11.04 4.20 -3.17
C GLN A 360 -11.74 4.87 -1.99
N MET A 361 -10.99 5.41 -1.03
CA MET A 361 -11.54 6.16 0.10
C MET A 361 -12.18 7.47 -0.35
N VAL A 362 -11.50 8.24 -1.21
CA VAL A 362 -12.01 9.51 -1.76
C VAL A 362 -13.25 9.26 -2.60
N ASP A 363 -13.25 8.24 -3.49
CA ASP A 363 -14.43 7.82 -4.25
C ASP A 363 -15.63 7.46 -3.33
N SER A 364 -15.35 7.01 -2.09
CA SER A 364 -16.34 6.64 -1.07
C SER A 364 -16.71 7.79 -0.12
N GLY A 365 -16.33 9.03 -0.44
CA GLY A 365 -16.69 10.23 0.30
C GLY A 365 -15.71 10.66 1.39
N PHE A 366 -14.48 10.16 1.39
CA PHE A 366 -13.43 10.66 2.26
C PHE A 366 -12.82 11.95 1.71
N THR A 367 -12.63 12.95 2.57
CA THR A 367 -11.98 14.20 2.20
C THR A 367 -10.65 14.33 2.93
N ILE A 368 -9.55 14.46 2.20
CA ILE A 368 -8.21 14.73 2.77
C ILE A 368 -8.17 16.21 3.17
N THR A 369 -7.93 16.48 4.45
CA THR A 369 -7.93 17.84 5.01
C THR A 369 -6.53 18.37 5.31
N CYS A 370 -5.59 17.45 5.58
CA CYS A 370 -4.18 17.79 5.75
C CYS A 370 -3.31 16.64 5.22
N ALA A 371 -2.19 16.97 4.60
CA ALA A 371 -1.24 15.97 4.09
C ALA A 371 0.21 16.41 4.23
N ILE A 372 1.08 15.43 4.44
CA ILE A 372 2.52 15.51 4.21
C ILE A 372 2.83 14.47 3.14
N GLN A 373 3.34 14.92 1.98
CA GLN A 373 3.59 14.03 0.85
C GLN A 373 4.84 13.17 1.06
N SER A 374 5.93 13.81 1.45
CA SER A 374 7.21 13.13 1.74
C SER A 374 8.09 13.99 2.61
N ARG A 375 8.45 13.48 3.77
CA ARG A 375 9.33 14.18 4.71
C ARG A 375 10.29 13.16 5.34
N SER A 376 11.55 13.56 5.51
CA SER A 376 12.53 12.70 6.17
C SER A 376 12.14 12.39 7.61
N TRP A 377 12.29 11.14 8.01
CA TRP A 377 12.02 10.72 9.39
C TRP A 377 12.96 11.43 10.38
N PRO A 378 12.45 12.00 11.47
CA PRO A 378 13.23 12.91 12.33
C PRO A 378 14.27 12.22 13.23
N SER A 379 14.57 10.91 13.04
CA SER A 379 15.58 10.22 13.84
C SER A 379 16.92 10.11 13.12
N GLN A 380 18.02 10.31 13.84
CA GLN A 380 19.38 10.10 13.32
C GLN A 380 19.58 8.62 12.97
N GLY A 381 19.87 8.32 11.70
CA GLY A 381 20.24 6.98 11.21
C GLY A 381 19.17 6.24 10.40
N ALA A 382 17.97 6.74 10.25
CA ALA A 382 16.97 6.16 9.34
C ALA A 382 16.83 7.03 8.07
N ASN A 383 17.37 6.56 6.94
CA ASN A 383 17.10 7.12 5.61
C ASN A 383 15.69 6.69 5.15
N LEU A 384 14.66 7.05 5.90
CA LEU A 384 13.27 6.73 5.62
C LEU A 384 12.49 8.03 5.44
N GLU A 385 11.74 8.12 4.35
CA GLU A 385 10.76 9.17 4.13
C GLU A 385 9.38 8.66 4.52
N PHE A 386 8.60 9.52 5.16
CA PHE A 386 7.22 9.24 5.53
C PHE A 386 6.25 10.22 4.87
N ALA A 387 5.06 9.75 4.62
CA ALA A 387 3.89 10.55 4.31
C ALA A 387 2.94 10.52 5.53
N ALA A 388 2.10 11.52 5.65
CA ALA A 388 1.04 11.51 6.64
C ALA A 388 -0.24 12.06 6.03
N VAL A 389 -1.37 11.44 6.37
CA VAL A 389 -2.68 11.77 5.80
C VAL A 389 -3.68 11.99 6.92
N TRP A 390 -4.31 13.15 6.93
CA TRP A 390 -5.45 13.45 7.77
C TRP A 390 -6.67 13.73 6.91
N GLY A 391 -7.81 13.27 7.33
CA GLY A 391 -9.03 13.49 6.61
C GLY A 391 -10.27 13.07 7.39
N THR A 392 -11.43 13.22 6.77
CA THR A 392 -12.71 12.97 7.42
C THR A 392 -13.75 12.39 6.45
N ARG A 393 -14.71 11.65 7.00
CA ARG A 393 -15.93 11.24 6.28
C ARG A 393 -16.99 12.34 6.22
N HIS A 394 -16.86 13.36 7.06
CA HIS A 394 -17.80 14.47 7.06
C HIS A 394 -17.62 15.35 5.81
N VAL A 395 -18.73 15.84 5.27
CA VAL A 395 -18.70 16.84 4.19
C VAL A 395 -18.05 18.10 4.69
N VAL A 396 -16.89 18.43 4.15
CA VAL A 396 -16.11 19.62 4.52
C VAL A 396 -16.66 20.83 3.77
N SER A 397 -16.94 21.91 4.52
CA SER A 397 -17.35 23.17 3.90
C SER A 397 -16.27 23.69 2.93
N PRO A 398 -16.64 24.24 1.76
CA PRO A 398 -15.68 24.85 0.82
C PRO A 398 -14.83 25.98 1.41
N GLN A 399 -15.23 26.53 2.56
CA GLN A 399 -14.54 27.60 3.27
C GLN A 399 -13.43 27.10 4.20
N VAL A 400 -13.35 25.79 4.42
CA VAL A 400 -12.30 25.19 5.26
C VAL A 400 -11.02 25.13 4.44
N THR A 401 -10.00 25.80 4.91
CA THR A 401 -8.66 25.73 4.33
C THR A 401 -8.01 24.39 4.67
N MET A 402 -7.52 23.70 3.67
CA MET A 402 -6.74 22.48 3.83
C MET A 402 -5.25 22.81 3.88
N VAL A 403 -4.43 21.91 4.42
CA VAL A 403 -2.99 22.14 4.58
C VAL A 403 -2.22 21.00 3.93
N CYS A 404 -1.36 21.33 2.96
CA CYS A 404 -0.50 20.39 2.25
C CYS A 404 0.94 20.84 2.38
N ASP A 405 1.81 20.02 3.00
CA ASP A 405 3.22 20.34 3.26
C ASP A 405 3.43 21.73 3.90
N ASP A 406 2.63 22.03 4.93
CA ASP A 406 2.59 23.29 5.68
C ASP A 406 2.02 24.50 4.88
N GLU A 407 1.55 24.31 3.64
CA GLU A 407 0.93 25.35 2.83
C GLU A 407 -0.60 25.25 2.81
N SER A 408 -1.27 26.40 2.83
CA SER A 408 -2.73 26.49 2.74
C SER A 408 -3.21 26.27 1.30
N VAL A 409 -4.03 25.25 1.08
CA VAL A 409 -4.52 24.86 -0.24
C VAL A 409 -6.05 24.70 -0.26
N PRO A 410 -6.72 24.89 -1.39
CA PRO A 410 -8.17 24.72 -1.49
C PRO A 410 -8.61 23.27 -1.43
N ARG A 411 -7.79 22.35 -1.94
CA ARG A 411 -8.05 20.88 -1.98
C ARG A 411 -6.73 20.12 -2.02
N ILE A 412 -6.77 18.86 -1.58
CA ILE A 412 -5.64 17.93 -1.64
C ILE A 412 -6.08 16.71 -2.43
N SER A 413 -5.28 16.33 -3.43
CA SER A 413 -5.49 15.14 -4.24
C SER A 413 -5.02 13.87 -3.51
N THR A 414 -5.35 12.70 -4.06
CA THR A 414 -4.83 11.40 -3.57
C THR A 414 -3.33 11.19 -3.84
N LEU A 415 -2.71 12.08 -4.62
CA LEU A 415 -1.25 12.20 -4.75
C LEU A 415 -0.62 12.93 -3.56
N LEU A 416 -1.42 13.39 -2.60
CA LEU A 416 -1.04 14.26 -1.48
C LEU A 416 -0.41 15.57 -1.95
N GLU A 417 -0.96 16.14 -3.01
CA GLU A 417 -0.57 17.41 -3.60
C GLU A 417 -1.78 18.35 -3.66
N PRO A 418 -1.54 19.66 -3.77
CA PRO A 418 -2.61 20.60 -4.05
C PRO A 418 -3.42 20.17 -5.27
N ALA A 419 -4.72 19.93 -5.12
CA ALA A 419 -5.56 19.45 -6.21
C ALA A 419 -5.85 20.59 -7.19
N GLY A 420 -5.56 20.34 -8.48
CA GLY A 420 -5.98 21.20 -9.58
C GLY A 420 -7.47 21.02 -9.93
N ARG A 421 -7.88 21.57 -11.08
CA ARG A 421 -9.27 21.49 -11.57
C ARG A 421 -9.64 20.10 -12.12
N VAL A 422 -8.65 19.23 -12.44
CA VAL A 422 -8.85 17.93 -13.07
C VAL A 422 -8.52 16.84 -12.06
N GLU A 423 -9.46 15.94 -11.84
CA GLU A 423 -9.32 14.77 -10.97
C GLU A 423 -9.47 13.49 -11.80
N GLY A 424 -8.79 12.42 -11.37
CA GLY A 424 -8.91 11.09 -11.94
C GLY A 424 -7.60 10.56 -12.53
N LYS A 425 -7.63 9.30 -12.91
CA LYS A 425 -6.51 8.64 -13.60
C LYS A 425 -6.55 9.06 -15.07
N PRO A 426 -5.42 9.50 -15.66
CA PRO A 426 -5.38 9.84 -17.06
C PRO A 426 -5.66 8.61 -17.92
N GLU A 427 -6.46 8.78 -18.96
CA GLU A 427 -6.74 7.74 -19.94
C GLU A 427 -5.60 7.60 -20.94
N ARG A 428 -5.45 6.40 -21.50
CA ARG A 428 -4.45 6.16 -22.54
C ARG A 428 -4.91 6.75 -23.86
N LEU A 429 -4.01 7.50 -24.48
CA LEU A 429 -4.25 8.16 -25.75
C LEU A 429 -3.89 7.21 -26.90
N ILE A 430 -4.77 7.06 -27.87
CA ILE A 430 -4.59 6.14 -28.99
C ILE A 430 -3.35 6.49 -29.81
N GLU A 431 -3.08 7.78 -30.00
CA GLU A 431 -1.91 8.31 -30.71
C GLU A 431 -0.56 7.97 -30.07
N ASN A 432 -0.56 7.59 -28.80
CA ASN A 432 0.65 7.18 -28.08
C ASN A 432 0.89 5.66 -28.11
N SER A 433 -0.08 4.91 -28.60
CA SER A 433 0.01 3.45 -28.62
C SER A 433 1.07 2.96 -29.60
N GLY A 434 1.83 1.96 -29.19
CA GLY A 434 2.81 1.31 -30.07
C GLY A 434 4.11 2.13 -30.32
N ILE A 435 4.38 3.17 -29.53
CA ILE A 435 5.58 3.98 -29.63
C ILE A 435 6.56 3.69 -28.47
N ALA A 436 6.07 3.50 -27.25
CA ALA A 436 6.90 3.25 -26.09
C ALA A 436 6.83 1.79 -25.64
N PHE A 437 7.97 1.18 -25.42
CA PHE A 437 8.09 -0.23 -25.07
C PHE A 437 9.05 -0.42 -23.91
N GLN A 438 8.91 -1.50 -23.18
CA GLN A 438 9.94 -2.00 -22.27
C GLN A 438 10.90 -2.89 -23.03
N GLY A 439 12.21 -2.81 -22.75
CA GLY A 439 13.23 -3.66 -23.35
C GLY A 439 13.09 -5.15 -23.06
N CYS A 440 13.95 -5.95 -23.65
CA CYS A 440 13.93 -7.41 -23.63
C CYS A 440 14.17 -7.98 -22.23
N ILE A 441 13.43 -9.03 -21.88
CA ILE A 441 13.66 -9.81 -20.65
C ILE A 441 14.51 -11.03 -21.01
N VAL A 442 15.83 -10.89 -20.85
CA VAL A 442 16.81 -11.92 -21.17
C VAL A 442 16.71 -13.10 -20.20
N LEU A 443 16.62 -12.82 -18.92
CA LEU A 443 16.46 -13.77 -17.79
C LEU A 443 17.51 -14.91 -17.83
N GLY A 444 18.73 -14.60 -17.38
CA GLY A 444 19.87 -15.51 -17.28
C GLY A 444 21.18 -14.79 -17.62
N LYS A 445 22.12 -14.79 -16.68
CA LYS A 445 23.45 -14.17 -16.89
C LYS A 445 24.26 -14.88 -17.96
N GLY A 446 23.94 -16.12 -18.27
CA GLY A 446 24.65 -16.92 -19.25
C GLY A 446 24.48 -16.49 -20.73
N PHE A 447 23.59 -15.52 -21.02
CA PHE A 447 23.51 -14.90 -22.36
C PHE A 447 24.50 -13.75 -22.53
N ILE A 448 25.05 -13.21 -21.44
CA ILE A 448 25.86 -11.99 -21.43
C ILE A 448 27.33 -12.38 -21.67
N LEU A 449 28.00 -11.59 -22.49
CA LEU A 449 29.41 -11.72 -22.89
C LEU A 449 30.15 -10.41 -22.58
N GLU A 450 31.44 -10.50 -22.36
CA GLU A 450 32.33 -9.34 -22.41
C GLU A 450 32.58 -8.93 -23.86
N SER A 451 32.90 -7.66 -24.09
CA SER A 451 33.06 -7.10 -25.46
C SER A 451 34.19 -7.76 -26.23
N GLU A 452 35.28 -8.10 -25.55
CA GLU A 452 36.43 -8.77 -26.10
C GLU A 452 36.06 -10.17 -26.61
N GLU A 453 35.36 -10.96 -25.83
CA GLU A 453 34.92 -12.30 -26.18
C GLU A 453 33.97 -12.29 -27.39
N ALA A 454 33.07 -11.33 -27.46
CA ALA A 454 32.18 -11.15 -28.60
C ALA A 454 32.97 -10.80 -29.88
N GLY A 455 33.92 -9.90 -29.75
CA GLY A 455 34.82 -9.52 -30.86
C GLY A 455 35.66 -10.69 -31.40
N GLU A 456 36.23 -11.51 -30.53
CA GLU A 456 36.96 -12.73 -30.90
C GLU A 456 36.05 -13.72 -31.66
N TRP A 457 34.83 -13.93 -31.21
CA TRP A 457 33.91 -14.86 -31.88
C TRP A 457 33.45 -14.36 -33.24
N ILE A 458 33.27 -13.05 -33.42
CA ILE A 458 32.96 -12.46 -34.73
C ILE A 458 34.17 -12.56 -35.67
N ALA A 459 35.37 -12.38 -35.16
CA ALA A 459 36.60 -12.53 -35.95
C ALA A 459 36.83 -14.00 -36.38
N GLU A 460 36.49 -15.00 -35.54
CA GLU A 460 36.56 -16.43 -35.87
C GLU A 460 35.54 -16.83 -36.93
N ASP A 461 34.29 -16.37 -36.78
CA ASP A 461 33.22 -16.62 -37.75
C ASP A 461 32.33 -15.37 -37.88
N PRO A 462 32.45 -14.59 -38.98
CA PRO A 462 31.67 -13.37 -39.18
C PRO A 462 30.14 -13.55 -39.10
N ARG A 463 29.60 -14.76 -39.31
CA ARG A 463 28.17 -15.05 -39.14
C ARG A 463 27.71 -14.85 -37.71
N ASN A 464 28.62 -14.95 -36.75
CA ASN A 464 28.26 -14.72 -35.34
C ASN A 464 27.75 -13.31 -35.09
N ALA A 465 28.08 -12.32 -35.95
CA ALA A 465 27.53 -10.97 -35.90
C ALA A 465 25.98 -10.93 -36.05
N GLU A 466 25.36 -11.97 -36.62
CA GLU A 466 23.90 -12.06 -36.74
C GLU A 466 23.20 -12.41 -35.44
N VAL A 467 23.92 -12.87 -34.41
CA VAL A 467 23.39 -13.34 -33.13
C VAL A 467 24.14 -12.74 -31.93
N LEU A 468 25.13 -11.88 -32.17
CA LEU A 468 25.85 -11.15 -31.12
C LEU A 468 25.58 -9.67 -31.24
N PHE A 469 25.08 -9.08 -30.18
CA PHE A 469 24.67 -7.66 -30.14
C PHE A 469 25.23 -6.97 -28.91
N PRO A 470 25.55 -5.67 -28.99
CA PRO A 470 25.76 -4.85 -27.82
C PRO A 470 24.53 -4.89 -26.92
N TYR A 471 24.70 -4.90 -25.58
CA TYR A 471 23.64 -5.03 -24.61
C TYR A 471 23.56 -3.82 -23.70
N LEU A 472 22.64 -2.90 -24.00
CA LEU A 472 22.46 -1.68 -23.21
C LEU A 472 21.57 -1.95 -22.00
N ASN A 473 22.04 -1.57 -20.83
CA ASN A 473 21.30 -1.66 -19.57
C ASN A 473 21.15 -0.28 -18.91
N GLY A 474 20.37 -0.19 -17.83
CA GLY A 474 20.11 1.08 -17.15
C GLY A 474 21.34 1.67 -16.45
N GLU A 475 22.28 0.84 -16.01
CA GLU A 475 23.53 1.29 -15.38
C GLU A 475 24.43 1.96 -16.41
N ASP A 476 24.64 1.31 -17.57
CA ASP A 476 25.44 1.85 -18.68
C ASP A 476 24.87 3.19 -19.17
N LEU A 477 23.54 3.25 -19.39
CA LEU A 477 22.86 4.47 -19.82
C LEU A 477 23.08 5.65 -18.86
N ASN A 478 23.04 5.40 -17.57
CA ASN A 478 23.10 6.43 -16.54
C ASN A 478 24.53 6.79 -16.10
N SER A 479 25.49 5.86 -16.23
CA SER A 479 26.82 6.01 -15.62
C SER A 479 27.92 6.31 -16.63
N ARG A 480 27.78 5.85 -17.89
CA ARG A 480 28.80 6.09 -18.93
C ARG A 480 28.57 7.42 -19.61
N SER A 481 29.66 8.13 -19.86
CA SER A 481 29.60 9.46 -20.50
C SER A 481 29.20 9.41 -21.99
N ASP A 482 29.40 8.28 -22.67
CA ASP A 482 28.97 8.02 -24.04
C ASP A 482 27.66 7.30 -24.18
N CYS A 483 27.02 6.91 -23.05
CA CYS A 483 25.79 6.09 -22.98
C CYS A 483 25.86 4.78 -23.78
N SER A 484 27.06 4.26 -24.04
CA SER A 484 27.30 3.02 -24.79
C SER A 484 27.15 1.78 -23.89
N SER A 485 26.89 0.63 -24.50
CA SER A 485 26.85 -0.66 -23.78
C SER A 485 28.27 -1.11 -23.39
N SER A 486 28.42 -1.59 -22.14
CA SER A 486 29.65 -2.19 -21.63
C SER A 486 29.80 -3.67 -21.97
N ARG A 487 28.70 -4.33 -22.36
CA ARG A 487 28.63 -5.78 -22.56
C ARG A 487 27.93 -6.12 -23.86
N TRP A 488 28.10 -7.36 -24.26
CA TRP A 488 27.42 -7.97 -25.40
C TRP A 488 26.48 -9.08 -24.94
N VAL A 489 25.62 -9.54 -25.84
CA VAL A 489 24.64 -10.59 -25.53
C VAL A 489 24.42 -11.50 -26.72
N VAL A 490 24.26 -12.80 -26.47
CA VAL A 490 23.79 -13.76 -27.47
C VAL A 490 22.33 -13.65 -27.66
N ASP A 491 21.83 -13.38 -28.85
CA ASP A 491 20.44 -13.26 -29.20
C ASP A 491 20.07 -14.09 -30.44
N PHE A 492 19.53 -15.27 -30.18
CA PHE A 492 18.99 -16.08 -31.28
C PHE A 492 17.61 -15.62 -31.76
N ASN A 493 17.01 -14.61 -31.12
CA ASN A 493 15.67 -14.11 -31.38
C ASN A 493 14.64 -15.27 -31.46
N GLU A 494 13.84 -15.33 -32.51
CA GLU A 494 12.84 -16.40 -32.72
C GLU A 494 13.38 -17.58 -33.56
N ARG A 495 14.71 -17.66 -33.81
CA ARG A 495 15.32 -18.76 -34.54
C ARG A 495 15.07 -20.10 -33.87
N GLY A 496 14.68 -21.08 -34.68
CA GLY A 496 14.53 -22.47 -34.20
C GLY A 496 15.87 -23.09 -33.77
N GLN A 497 15.82 -24.14 -32.98
CA GLN A 497 17.01 -24.78 -32.40
C GLN A 497 18.06 -25.20 -33.45
N GLU A 498 17.61 -25.76 -34.58
CA GLU A 498 18.49 -26.22 -35.65
C GLU A 498 19.24 -25.05 -36.31
N VAL A 499 18.62 -23.89 -36.47
CA VAL A 499 19.26 -22.69 -37.01
C VAL A 499 20.23 -22.10 -35.97
N ALA A 500 19.80 -22.00 -34.70
CA ALA A 500 20.64 -21.49 -33.61
C ALA A 500 21.93 -22.30 -33.42
N ARG A 501 21.90 -23.62 -33.61
CA ARG A 501 23.07 -24.51 -33.56
C ARG A 501 24.14 -24.23 -34.60
N GLN A 502 23.80 -23.56 -35.69
CA GLN A 502 24.75 -23.23 -36.74
C GLN A 502 25.78 -22.16 -36.29
N TYR A 503 25.45 -21.38 -35.28
CA TYR A 503 26.33 -20.42 -34.62
C TYR A 503 27.12 -21.11 -33.50
N ARG A 504 28.17 -21.82 -33.87
CA ARG A 504 28.84 -22.80 -33.02
C ARG A 504 29.25 -22.27 -31.63
N LEU A 505 29.96 -21.13 -31.58
CA LEU A 505 30.46 -20.56 -30.32
C LEU A 505 29.32 -19.98 -29.48
N PRO A 506 28.46 -19.09 -30.01
CA PRO A 506 27.30 -18.59 -29.28
C PRO A 506 26.36 -19.71 -28.75
N TRP A 507 26.11 -20.74 -29.61
CA TRP A 507 25.30 -21.87 -29.20
C TRP A 507 25.90 -22.65 -28.03
N ARG A 508 27.22 -22.97 -28.13
CA ARG A 508 27.90 -23.74 -27.06
C ARG A 508 27.87 -22.96 -25.75
N HIS A 509 28.12 -21.66 -25.78
CA HIS A 509 28.10 -20.82 -24.59
C HIS A 509 26.73 -20.83 -23.92
N VAL A 510 25.65 -20.61 -24.68
CA VAL A 510 24.30 -20.64 -24.15
C VAL A 510 23.90 -22.05 -23.69
N PHE A 511 24.35 -23.09 -24.40
CA PHE A 511 24.15 -24.47 -24.01
C PHE A 511 24.80 -24.79 -22.65
N ASP A 512 26.02 -24.34 -22.42
CA ASP A 512 26.77 -24.64 -21.20
C ASP A 512 26.33 -23.76 -20.01
N LYS A 513 25.97 -22.50 -20.23
CA LYS A 513 25.69 -21.52 -19.18
C LYS A 513 24.20 -21.29 -18.91
N VAL A 514 23.30 -21.39 -19.88
CA VAL A 514 21.87 -21.09 -19.71
C VAL A 514 21.04 -22.35 -19.56
N ARG A 515 21.28 -23.37 -20.36
CA ARG A 515 20.50 -24.59 -20.35
C ARG A 515 20.39 -25.25 -18.96
N PRO A 516 21.49 -25.43 -18.18
CA PRO A 516 21.40 -26.08 -16.87
C PRO A 516 20.46 -25.37 -15.89
N GLU A 517 20.43 -24.04 -15.92
CA GLU A 517 19.57 -23.25 -15.04
C GLU A 517 18.08 -23.31 -15.44
N ARG A 518 17.79 -23.52 -16.72
CA ARG A 518 16.44 -23.46 -17.26
C ARG A 518 15.71 -24.80 -17.30
N VAL A 519 16.42 -25.88 -17.61
CA VAL A 519 15.78 -27.22 -17.72
C VAL A 519 15.34 -27.79 -16.37
N VAL A 520 15.84 -27.25 -15.26
CA VAL A 520 15.41 -27.65 -13.90
C VAL A 520 14.17 -26.89 -13.42
N LYS A 521 13.66 -25.93 -14.20
CA LYS A 521 12.45 -25.19 -13.86
C LYS A 521 11.23 -26.05 -14.07
N ASP A 522 10.16 -25.70 -13.36
CA ASP A 522 8.85 -26.31 -13.55
C ASP A 522 8.33 -26.03 -15.00
N GLY A 523 8.27 -27.11 -15.79
CA GLY A 523 7.89 -27.03 -17.20
C GLY A 523 6.41 -26.70 -17.44
N GLU A 524 5.52 -26.97 -16.49
CA GLU A 524 4.12 -26.58 -16.56
C GLU A 524 3.97 -25.07 -16.31
N LYS A 525 4.70 -24.55 -15.34
CA LYS A 525 4.68 -23.14 -14.98
C LYS A 525 5.50 -22.25 -15.93
N TYR A 526 6.59 -22.77 -16.47
CA TYR A 526 7.53 -22.03 -17.33
C TYR A 526 7.86 -22.78 -18.62
N PRO A 527 6.87 -23.15 -19.46
CA PRO A 527 7.06 -24.02 -20.61
C PRO A 527 8.06 -23.45 -21.62
N ARG A 528 8.06 -22.14 -21.89
CA ARG A 528 9.01 -21.51 -22.80
C ARG A 528 10.45 -21.60 -22.30
N MET A 529 10.68 -21.44 -20.99
CA MET A 529 12.05 -21.52 -20.44
C MET A 529 12.66 -22.92 -20.55
N VAL A 530 11.84 -23.96 -20.47
CA VAL A 530 12.29 -25.34 -20.55
C VAL A 530 12.42 -25.79 -22.00
N ASN A 531 11.41 -25.54 -22.83
CA ASN A 531 11.34 -26.06 -24.20
C ASN A 531 12.13 -25.22 -25.22
N GLU A 532 12.26 -23.90 -24.96
CA GLU A 532 12.97 -22.93 -25.81
C GLU A 532 14.10 -22.23 -24.99
N TRP A 533 14.84 -23.02 -24.20
CA TRP A 533 15.85 -22.53 -23.26
C TRP A 533 16.94 -21.62 -23.89
N TRP A 534 17.15 -21.67 -25.21
CA TRP A 534 18.12 -20.84 -25.95
C TRP A 534 17.58 -19.47 -26.35
N LYS A 535 16.26 -19.17 -26.12
CA LYS A 535 15.63 -17.89 -26.40
C LYS A 535 15.46 -17.08 -25.14
N TYR A 536 15.26 -15.78 -25.28
CA TYR A 536 14.90 -14.91 -24.17
C TYR A 536 13.54 -15.27 -23.57
N TRP A 537 13.32 -14.96 -22.32
CA TRP A 537 12.01 -15.08 -21.72
C TRP A 537 10.97 -14.25 -22.47
N ASN A 538 11.34 -13.00 -22.84
CA ASN A 538 10.53 -12.16 -23.71
C ASN A 538 11.47 -11.33 -24.62
N SER A 539 11.44 -11.62 -25.91
CA SER A 539 12.24 -10.95 -26.95
C SER A 539 11.67 -9.61 -27.42
N ARG A 540 10.47 -9.24 -26.97
CA ARG A 540 9.74 -8.01 -27.34
C ARG A 540 9.56 -7.84 -28.85
N PRO A 541 8.86 -8.74 -29.56
CA PRO A 541 8.72 -8.68 -31.02
C PRO A 541 8.10 -7.37 -31.53
N ALA A 542 7.10 -6.83 -30.81
CA ALA A 542 6.45 -5.56 -31.17
C ALA A 542 7.44 -4.38 -31.13
N MET A 543 8.27 -4.30 -30.07
CA MET A 543 9.33 -3.29 -29.97
C MET A 543 10.31 -3.41 -31.14
N ARG A 544 10.82 -4.63 -31.39
CA ARG A 544 11.81 -4.88 -32.46
C ARG A 544 11.28 -4.47 -33.83
N LYS A 545 10.01 -4.81 -34.10
CA LYS A 545 9.34 -4.39 -35.32
C LYS A 545 9.17 -2.88 -35.45
N ALA A 546 8.85 -2.21 -34.32
CA ALA A 546 8.67 -0.76 -34.32
C ALA A 546 9.97 0.03 -34.55
N ILE A 547 11.13 -0.55 -34.20
CA ILE A 547 12.45 0.10 -34.37
C ILE A 547 13.27 -0.45 -35.56
N GLU A 548 12.71 -1.36 -36.37
CA GLU A 548 13.45 -2.10 -37.42
C GLU A 548 14.05 -1.19 -38.48
N ASP A 549 13.35 -0.12 -38.85
CA ASP A 549 13.78 0.83 -39.90
C ASP A 549 14.45 2.10 -39.33
N LEU A 550 14.74 2.13 -38.01
CA LEU A 550 15.38 3.26 -37.37
C LEU A 550 16.85 3.01 -37.11
N ASP A 551 17.70 3.98 -37.42
CA ASP A 551 19.14 3.95 -37.07
C ASP A 551 19.37 4.28 -35.59
N GLU A 552 18.58 5.18 -35.05
CA GLU A 552 18.63 5.63 -33.65
C GLU A 552 17.23 5.60 -33.02
N VAL A 553 17.21 5.46 -31.69
CA VAL A 553 15.98 5.48 -30.88
C VAL A 553 16.22 6.27 -29.61
N LEU A 554 15.14 6.73 -28.97
CA LEU A 554 15.22 7.31 -27.65
C LEU A 554 15.05 6.22 -26.57
N VAL A 555 15.88 6.25 -25.55
CA VAL A 555 15.80 5.32 -24.41
C VAL A 555 15.84 6.04 -23.09
N ILE A 556 15.18 5.47 -22.09
CA ILE A 556 15.15 5.97 -20.73
C ILE A 556 15.36 4.81 -19.74
N ALA A 557 16.05 5.05 -18.64
CA ALA A 557 16.10 4.08 -17.54
C ALA A 557 14.75 4.07 -16.80
N LEU A 558 14.12 2.89 -16.68
CA LEU A 558 12.80 2.76 -16.06
C LEU A 558 12.81 3.06 -14.56
N VAL A 559 13.94 3.00 -13.89
CA VAL A 559 14.14 3.38 -12.49
C VAL A 559 15.32 4.33 -12.44
N SER A 560 15.06 5.60 -12.27
CA SER A 560 16.07 6.65 -12.21
C SER A 560 15.52 7.89 -11.54
N LYS A 561 16.36 8.63 -10.83
CA LYS A 561 16.02 9.99 -10.35
C LYS A 561 15.82 10.97 -11.51
N THR A 562 16.43 10.67 -12.66
CA THR A 562 16.44 11.53 -13.83
C THR A 562 15.56 10.93 -14.93
N VAL A 563 14.41 11.54 -15.18
CA VAL A 563 13.47 11.13 -16.24
C VAL A 563 13.90 11.84 -17.55
N MET A 564 15.05 11.44 -18.10
CA MET A 564 15.62 12.07 -19.28
C MET A 564 15.92 11.03 -20.36
N PRO A 565 15.25 11.09 -21.53
CA PRO A 565 15.55 10.21 -22.64
C PRO A 565 16.88 10.59 -23.30
N VAL A 566 17.58 9.57 -23.73
CA VAL A 566 18.87 9.68 -24.44
C VAL A 566 18.74 8.99 -25.79
N ARG A 567 19.32 9.59 -26.82
CA ARG A 567 19.41 9.02 -28.16
C ARG A 567 20.56 8.02 -28.23
N VAL A 568 20.27 6.83 -28.72
CA VAL A 568 21.24 5.74 -28.88
C VAL A 568 20.95 4.98 -30.18
N THR A 569 21.97 4.22 -30.69
CA THR A 569 21.78 3.38 -31.88
C THR A 569 20.75 2.27 -31.66
N ALA A 570 19.92 1.99 -32.66
CA ALA A 570 18.91 0.95 -32.62
C ALA A 570 19.49 -0.48 -32.74
N GLY A 571 20.66 -0.65 -33.35
CA GLY A 571 21.29 -1.94 -33.62
C GLY A 571 21.85 -2.69 -32.41
N GLN A 572 21.17 -2.62 -31.27
CA GLN A 572 21.56 -3.26 -30.02
C GLN A 572 20.35 -3.88 -29.28
N VAL A 573 20.61 -4.70 -28.26
CA VAL A 573 19.59 -5.28 -27.40
C VAL A 573 19.41 -4.41 -26.17
N PHE A 574 18.19 -3.94 -25.95
CA PHE A 574 17.82 -3.13 -24.80
C PHE A 574 17.34 -4.02 -23.64
N SER A 575 17.91 -3.83 -22.45
CA SER A 575 17.52 -4.53 -21.24
C SER A 575 16.11 -4.14 -20.80
N HIS A 576 15.43 -5.03 -20.10
CA HIS A 576 14.12 -4.77 -19.46
C HIS A 576 14.14 -3.64 -18.43
N ALA A 577 15.31 -3.14 -18.04
CA ALA A 577 15.46 -1.97 -17.18
C ALA A 577 15.32 -0.64 -17.96
N LEU A 578 15.17 -0.71 -19.29
CA LEU A 578 15.04 0.43 -20.19
C LEU A 578 13.63 0.52 -20.79
N GLY A 579 13.15 1.75 -20.93
CA GLY A 579 12.07 2.13 -21.83
C GLY A 579 12.65 2.53 -23.17
N VAL A 580 12.07 2.04 -24.27
CA VAL A 580 12.50 2.31 -25.64
C VAL A 580 11.36 3.00 -26.37
N PHE A 581 11.62 4.17 -26.92
CA PHE A 581 10.69 4.91 -27.76
C PHE A 581 11.08 4.73 -29.23
N ALA A 582 10.17 4.20 -30.01
CA ALA A 582 10.36 3.96 -31.46
C ALA A 582 10.28 5.27 -32.25
N THR A 583 11.21 6.16 -32.03
CA THR A 583 11.32 7.46 -32.70
C THR A 583 12.75 7.96 -32.70
N ASP A 584 13.15 8.60 -33.79
CA ASP A 584 14.40 9.34 -33.96
C ASP A 584 14.19 10.88 -33.97
N SER A 585 12.99 11.35 -33.67
CA SER A 585 12.62 12.77 -33.70
C SER A 585 13.28 13.56 -32.56
N HIS A 586 14.00 14.62 -32.89
CA HIS A 586 14.52 15.57 -31.90
C HIS A 586 13.42 16.34 -31.19
N ALA A 587 12.32 16.67 -31.89
CA ALA A 587 11.15 17.30 -31.27
C ALA A 587 10.54 16.39 -30.18
N GLN A 588 10.43 15.08 -30.43
CA GLN A 588 9.97 14.14 -29.39
C GLN A 588 10.97 14.04 -28.23
N GLN A 589 12.27 14.11 -28.52
CA GLN A 589 13.30 14.17 -27.46
C GLN A 589 13.15 15.42 -26.59
N ALA A 590 12.86 16.58 -27.18
CA ALA A 590 12.57 17.81 -26.43
C ALA A 590 11.35 17.64 -25.54
N ILE A 591 10.21 17.22 -26.10
CA ILE A 591 8.96 17.01 -25.36
C ILE A 591 9.16 16.06 -24.18
N LEU A 592 9.80 14.93 -24.38
CA LEU A 592 10.03 13.92 -23.35
C LEU A 592 11.13 14.32 -22.33
N SER A 593 11.94 15.35 -22.63
CA SER A 593 12.93 15.91 -21.72
C SER A 593 12.42 17.14 -20.94
N SER A 594 11.17 17.54 -21.17
CA SER A 594 10.57 18.71 -20.50
C SER A 594 10.24 18.43 -19.03
N SER A 595 10.21 19.48 -18.23
CA SER A 595 9.75 19.41 -16.84
C SER A 595 8.28 19.01 -16.75
N LEU A 596 7.45 19.33 -17.74
CA LEU A 596 6.05 18.89 -17.82
C LEU A 596 5.96 17.35 -17.90
N HIS A 597 6.75 16.72 -18.76
CA HIS A 597 6.81 15.27 -18.86
C HIS A 597 7.41 14.63 -17.60
N GLN A 598 8.40 15.25 -16.97
CA GLN A 598 8.98 14.78 -15.72
C GLN A 598 7.95 14.82 -14.59
N TYR A 599 7.20 15.89 -14.44
CA TYR A 599 6.10 15.99 -13.48
C TYR A 599 5.03 14.92 -13.72
N TRP A 600 4.67 14.71 -14.99
CA TRP A 600 3.73 13.65 -15.36
C TRP A 600 4.25 12.27 -14.98
N ALA A 601 5.52 12.00 -15.25
CA ALA A 601 6.16 10.72 -14.91
C ALA A 601 6.24 10.48 -13.39
N ILE A 602 6.45 11.52 -12.59
CA ILE A 602 6.45 11.45 -11.13
C ILE A 602 5.03 11.21 -10.62
N ALA A 603 4.05 11.94 -11.15
CA ALA A 603 2.66 11.87 -10.71
C ALA A 603 1.99 10.51 -11.03
N TYR A 604 2.26 9.95 -12.21
CA TYR A 604 1.56 8.76 -12.71
C TYR A 604 2.43 7.52 -12.86
N GLY A 605 3.74 7.65 -12.69
CA GLY A 605 4.66 6.51 -12.62
C GLY A 605 4.54 5.74 -11.30
N SER A 606 4.94 4.47 -11.31
CA SER A 606 5.00 3.67 -10.09
C SER A 606 6.34 3.90 -9.39
N GLY A 607 6.34 4.47 -8.18
CA GLY A 607 7.58 4.68 -7.42
C GLY A 607 8.19 3.39 -6.87
N MET A 608 9.54 3.29 -6.91
CA MET A 608 10.30 2.31 -6.13
C MET A 608 11.31 3.06 -5.26
N ARG A 609 11.07 3.14 -3.96
CA ARG A 609 11.84 3.96 -3.00
C ARG A 609 11.76 5.45 -3.38
N ASN A 610 12.91 6.13 -3.40
CA ASN A 610 13.03 7.56 -3.76
C ASN A 610 13.22 7.78 -5.28
N ASP A 611 13.17 6.73 -6.09
CA ASP A 611 13.35 6.83 -7.53
C ASP A 611 12.02 6.57 -8.24
N PRO A 612 11.53 7.49 -9.09
CA PRO A 612 10.35 7.26 -9.90
C PRO A 612 10.59 6.09 -10.85
N ARG A 613 9.61 5.20 -10.94
CA ARG A 613 9.62 4.14 -11.95
C ARG A 613 8.79 4.55 -13.14
N TYR A 614 9.43 4.78 -14.24
CA TYR A 614 8.78 5.07 -15.50
C TYR A 614 8.09 3.82 -16.04
N THR A 615 6.76 3.86 -16.16
CA THR A 615 5.97 2.78 -16.76
C THR A 615 5.42 3.29 -18.09
N PRO A 616 5.88 2.78 -19.25
CA PRO A 616 5.44 3.28 -20.57
C PRO A 616 3.91 3.38 -20.73
N SER A 617 3.16 2.38 -20.22
CA SER A 617 1.71 2.34 -20.31
C SER A 617 0.98 3.38 -19.45
N ASP A 618 1.58 3.82 -18.34
CA ASP A 618 0.93 4.69 -17.38
C ASP A 618 1.46 6.13 -17.46
N VAL A 619 2.67 6.30 -17.98
CA VAL A 619 3.31 7.60 -18.17
C VAL A 619 3.22 8.07 -19.61
N PHE A 620 3.83 7.34 -20.56
CA PHE A 620 3.90 7.79 -21.96
C PHE A 620 2.56 7.70 -22.66
N GLU A 621 1.85 6.57 -22.53
CA GLU A 621 0.57 6.39 -23.23
C GLU A 621 -0.52 7.35 -22.75
N THR A 622 -0.39 7.94 -21.56
CA THR A 622 -1.34 8.87 -20.98
C THR A 622 -0.94 10.34 -21.10
N PHE A 623 0.30 10.62 -21.51
CA PHE A 623 0.83 11.98 -21.62
C PHE A 623 0.37 12.65 -22.91
N SER A 624 -0.32 13.78 -22.79
CA SER A 624 -0.71 14.60 -23.96
C SER A 624 0.52 15.34 -24.49
N ARG A 625 0.96 14.99 -25.68
CA ARG A 625 2.14 15.55 -26.34
C ARG A 625 1.72 16.67 -27.32
N PRO A 626 2.41 17.82 -27.30
CA PRO A 626 2.20 18.82 -28.36
C PRO A 626 2.66 18.27 -29.71
N GLU A 627 2.09 18.84 -30.79
CA GLU A 627 2.54 18.54 -32.14
C GLU A 627 3.99 18.95 -32.34
N PRO A 628 4.83 18.12 -33.00
CA PRO A 628 6.21 18.47 -33.31
C PRO A 628 6.31 19.74 -34.15
N THR A 629 7.11 20.71 -33.70
CA THR A 629 7.37 21.95 -34.41
C THR A 629 8.84 22.05 -34.82
N PRO A 630 9.22 22.86 -35.83
CA PRO A 630 10.62 23.14 -36.16
C PRO A 630 11.43 23.71 -35.00
N GLU A 631 10.78 24.46 -34.11
CA GLU A 631 11.40 25.00 -32.90
C GLU A 631 11.75 23.89 -31.89
N LEU A 632 10.79 22.98 -31.63
CA LEU A 632 11.04 21.81 -30.80
C LEU A 632 12.12 20.90 -31.36
N ASP A 633 12.19 20.72 -32.68
CA ASP A 633 13.25 19.95 -33.32
C ASP A 633 14.63 20.60 -33.14
N ALA A 634 14.71 21.92 -33.31
CA ALA A 634 15.97 22.68 -33.14
C ALA A 634 16.46 22.61 -31.68
N ILE A 635 15.59 22.83 -30.72
CA ILE A 635 15.91 22.75 -29.29
C ILE A 635 16.28 21.33 -28.87
N GLY A 636 15.56 20.32 -29.33
CA GLY A 636 15.86 18.92 -29.06
C GLY A 636 17.23 18.50 -29.60
N ARG A 637 17.58 18.97 -30.82
CA ARG A 637 18.89 18.78 -31.41
C ARG A 637 20.00 19.48 -30.61
N THR A 638 19.75 20.69 -30.16
CA THR A 638 20.69 21.44 -29.30
C THR A 638 20.91 20.70 -27.96
N LEU A 639 19.85 20.25 -27.33
CA LEU A 639 19.94 19.45 -26.10
C LEU A 639 20.76 18.19 -26.31
N ASP A 640 20.53 17.44 -27.39
CA ASP A 640 21.22 16.20 -27.66
C ASP A 640 22.72 16.40 -27.86
N ILE A 641 23.10 17.37 -28.70
CA ILE A 641 24.49 17.67 -29.02
C ILE A 641 25.24 18.20 -27.81
N GLU A 642 24.74 19.27 -27.17
CA GLU A 642 25.48 19.94 -26.10
C GLU A 642 25.57 19.06 -24.85
N ARG A 643 24.50 18.34 -24.51
CA ARG A 643 24.51 17.38 -23.40
C ARG A 643 25.55 16.28 -23.62
N ARG A 644 25.62 15.71 -24.85
CA ARG A 644 26.60 14.69 -25.21
C ARG A 644 28.02 15.23 -25.12
N GLU A 645 28.26 16.44 -25.63
CA GLU A 645 29.59 17.08 -25.57
C GLU A 645 30.04 17.33 -24.12
N ILE A 646 29.16 17.84 -23.28
CA ILE A 646 29.43 18.09 -21.86
C ILE A 646 29.73 16.76 -21.14
N MET A 647 28.91 15.73 -21.36
CA MET A 647 29.10 14.41 -20.74
C MET A 647 30.45 13.81 -21.12
N LEU A 648 30.82 13.84 -22.42
CA LEU A 648 32.06 13.29 -22.89
C LEU A 648 33.30 14.08 -22.39
N ARG A 649 33.26 15.42 -22.48
CA ARG A 649 34.35 16.28 -22.05
C ARG A 649 34.61 16.20 -20.54
N ARG A 650 33.58 16.03 -19.74
CA ARG A 650 33.67 15.97 -18.26
C ARG A 650 33.72 14.55 -17.72
N GLU A 651 33.67 13.55 -18.59
CA GLU A 651 33.60 12.12 -18.22
C GLU A 651 32.48 11.85 -17.21
N LEU A 652 31.31 12.54 -17.36
CA LEU A 652 30.13 12.40 -16.48
C LEU A 652 29.09 11.54 -17.17
N GLY A 653 28.57 10.56 -16.44
CA GLY A 653 27.33 9.88 -16.83
C GLY A 653 26.10 10.78 -16.62
N LEU A 654 24.98 10.41 -17.24
CA LEU A 654 23.73 11.16 -17.24
C LEU A 654 23.26 11.56 -15.83
N THR A 655 23.25 10.61 -14.90
CA THR A 655 22.82 10.86 -13.51
C THR A 655 23.72 11.89 -12.80
N LYS A 656 25.04 11.83 -13.01
CA LYS A 656 25.97 12.77 -12.38
C LYS A 656 25.78 14.19 -12.95
N LEU A 657 25.61 14.32 -14.26
CA LEU A 657 25.34 15.61 -14.89
C LEU A 657 24.05 16.25 -14.35
N TYR A 658 22.95 15.49 -14.34
CA TYR A 658 21.66 16.03 -13.88
C TYR A 658 21.59 16.23 -12.37
N ASN A 659 22.41 15.55 -11.57
CA ASN A 659 22.56 15.91 -10.15
C ASN A 659 23.16 17.31 -9.99
N LEU A 660 24.13 17.71 -10.87
CA LEU A 660 24.68 19.06 -10.85
C LEU A 660 23.67 20.11 -11.38
N VAL A 661 22.95 19.78 -12.46
CA VAL A 661 21.92 20.67 -13.04
C VAL A 661 20.82 20.98 -12.01
N ASN A 662 20.42 19.98 -11.24
CA ASN A 662 19.34 20.09 -10.24
C ASN A 662 19.83 20.45 -8.83
N ASP A 663 21.14 20.72 -8.64
CA ASP A 663 21.67 21.11 -7.35
C ASP A 663 21.31 22.58 -7.04
N PRO A 664 20.43 22.84 -6.04
CA PRO A 664 20.06 24.19 -5.66
C PRO A 664 21.21 24.95 -4.97
N GLY A 665 22.23 24.24 -4.46
CA GLY A 665 23.41 24.84 -3.85
C GLY A 665 24.43 25.36 -4.86
N LEU A 666 24.28 25.01 -6.15
CA LEU A 666 25.17 25.48 -7.22
C LEU A 666 24.63 26.77 -7.83
N GLU A 667 25.17 27.92 -7.40
CA GLU A 667 24.76 29.24 -7.85
C GLU A 667 25.07 29.48 -9.33
N ALA A 668 24.22 30.27 -10.01
CA ALA A 668 24.42 30.67 -11.39
C ALA A 668 25.76 31.42 -11.57
N GLY A 669 26.46 31.12 -12.65
CA GLY A 669 27.80 31.67 -12.95
C GLY A 669 28.96 30.86 -12.33
N THR A 670 28.68 29.82 -11.53
CA THR A 670 29.70 28.98 -10.91
C THR A 670 30.22 27.91 -11.87
N ASP A 671 29.34 27.32 -12.67
CA ASP A 671 29.66 26.25 -13.63
C ASP A 671 29.00 26.54 -14.99
N PRO A 672 29.75 26.99 -15.99
CA PRO A 672 29.24 27.38 -17.31
C PRO A 672 28.47 26.23 -18.03
N ASP A 673 28.88 24.99 -17.86
CA ASP A 673 28.21 23.83 -18.45
C ASP A 673 26.86 23.57 -17.83
N VAL A 674 26.78 23.68 -16.49
CA VAL A 674 25.52 23.54 -15.75
C VAL A 674 24.57 24.68 -16.08
N ASP A 675 25.07 25.91 -16.14
CA ASP A 675 24.28 27.07 -16.51
C ASP A 675 23.71 26.95 -17.93
N ARG A 676 24.54 26.43 -18.86
CA ARG A 676 24.10 26.18 -20.24
C ARG A 676 23.02 25.10 -20.31
N MET A 677 23.20 24.01 -19.59
CA MET A 677 22.16 22.96 -19.52
C MET A 677 20.84 23.49 -18.92
N ARG A 678 20.94 24.30 -17.85
CA ARG A 678 19.75 24.95 -17.25
C ARG A 678 19.05 25.88 -18.24
N ALA A 679 19.82 26.68 -19.01
CA ALA A 679 19.27 27.56 -20.03
C ALA A 679 18.53 26.78 -21.13
N ILE A 680 19.11 25.68 -21.64
CA ILE A 680 18.47 24.82 -22.64
C ILE A 680 17.15 24.25 -22.09
N HIS A 681 17.10 23.81 -20.85
CA HIS A 681 15.86 23.29 -20.24
C HIS A 681 14.79 24.39 -20.07
N VAL A 682 15.17 25.62 -19.74
CA VAL A 682 14.24 26.75 -19.68
C VAL A 682 13.66 27.06 -21.06
N GLU A 683 14.51 27.11 -22.11
CA GLU A 683 14.09 27.31 -23.50
C GLU A 683 13.16 26.18 -23.96
N LEU A 684 13.52 24.94 -23.62
CA LEU A 684 12.76 23.73 -23.95
C LEU A 684 11.38 23.73 -23.30
N ASP A 685 11.31 24.01 -22.00
CA ASP A 685 10.05 24.08 -21.26
C ASP A 685 9.12 25.17 -21.81
N ALA A 686 9.68 26.33 -22.19
CA ALA A 686 8.92 27.39 -22.83
C ALA A 686 8.37 27.01 -24.20
N ALA A 687 9.11 26.18 -24.99
CA ALA A 687 8.66 25.72 -26.29
C ALA A 687 7.64 24.58 -26.22
N VAL A 688 7.64 23.80 -25.13
CA VAL A 688 6.70 22.68 -24.91
C VAL A 688 5.40 23.18 -24.31
N ALA A 689 5.43 24.25 -23.48
CA ALA A 689 4.23 24.83 -22.82
C ALA A 689 3.34 25.59 -23.81
#